data_6e83434ff5a357e363515fbe4b611bbd
#
_entry.id   6e83434ff5a357e363515fbe4b611bbd
#
_cell.length_a   1.000
_cell.length_b   1.000
_cell.length_c   1.000
_cell.angle_alpha   90.00
_cell.angle_beta   90.00
_cell.angle_gamma   90.00
#
_symmetry.space_group_name_H-M   'P 1'
#
loop_
_entity.id
_entity.type
_entity.pdbx_description
1 polymer ?
#
loop_
_entity_poly.entity_id
_entity_poly.type
_entity_poly.pdbx_seq_one_letter_code
_entity_poly.pdbx_strand_id
1 'polypeptide(L)'
;IVAELTNKNFEEVFDETQGKWANELAKSKVKSASVDDRAIFATALYHAYSVPNLWSDVDGAYRGADGEIYTDTEHAHYTVYSLWDTYRTAHPLYTITQPERTQEFVYGMLDMYKQRGRLPIWELAGNETDCMIGYHSVSVLADAIAKGYHTDTALTLEAMHATAEMDVFGLGAYQESGFLSIEDESESVSKTLEYAYDDACIAWTAERLGNLGMSNSYKQRASAYRSLIDPESGFVRPRTNGDFLSPYAPQEVNNHFTEANAYQYSFSPVHDIEGWMEVLTNFRAAREEWNSLPRKKQAMVVKSRHDVLEDLLDELFTAPSETTGREQADITGLIGQYAHGNEPSHHIAYLYNATNNPGKTSYWVNEILNSQYQNAPDGLSGNEDCGQMSAWYVMASMGLYPLVPGKPHYQLSTPKWDAIQLELTGGKSLKISTKGSGSYITSYTLGEELIPDQQKRYVTHDQLIEGGTWKVERGTVEGLWKTTQRYTTSLNNPTPPAPIIRVNRTFSGNTPVEIIPTGSYELWRYDRYENVKWKKDRKGRERIGTAYDNGFVTAITPHFGYGNHIAKALFTKRDDNYTAEWIQGTPTAQYTAGGAGAAVDGIEGDTDWRKGHWIGIQGEDAILEISLKEPKSADSITVGVLKDIRAWIALPNNVTVLVLFQGAENWTTLGTRNFEYRALFAEEPIRLSLPFKTGSETPISKIRVYYENAGELMPWHPGAGYPSYFFTDEIRLID
;
A
#
# COMPACT_ATOMS: atom_id res chain seq x y z
N ILE A 1 5.76 34.84 -20.43
CA ILE A 1 5.57 34.86 -21.91
C ILE A 1 6.36 35.98 -22.56
N VAL A 2 6.11 37.27 -22.20
CA VAL A 2 6.81 38.40 -22.87
C VAL A 2 8.33 38.32 -22.67
N ALA A 3 8.80 38.06 -21.44
CA ALA A 3 10.23 37.94 -21.12
C ALA A 3 10.91 36.76 -21.88
N GLU A 4 10.19 35.67 -22.11
CA GLU A 4 10.74 34.48 -22.76
C GLU A 4 10.68 34.50 -24.28
N LEU A 5 9.62 35.12 -24.86
CA LEU A 5 9.34 35.07 -26.29
C LEU A 5 9.62 36.42 -27.02
N THR A 6 10.02 37.50 -26.29
CA THR A 6 10.31 38.77 -26.92
C THR A 6 11.39 38.60 -28.00
N ASN A 7 11.08 39.09 -29.20
CA ASN A 7 11.91 39.02 -30.39
C ASN A 7 12.24 37.63 -30.94
N LYS A 8 11.47 36.59 -30.58
CA LYS A 8 11.61 35.25 -31.11
C LYS A 8 10.40 34.90 -32.00
N ASN A 9 10.65 34.26 -33.15
CA ASN A 9 9.61 33.62 -33.96
C ASN A 9 9.44 32.15 -33.56
N PHE A 10 8.48 31.47 -34.18
CA PHE A 10 8.15 30.08 -33.87
C PHE A 10 9.35 29.13 -34.09
N GLU A 11 10.02 29.27 -35.23
CA GLU A 11 11.17 28.42 -35.61
C GLU A 11 12.33 28.60 -34.61
N GLU A 12 12.61 29.82 -34.18
CA GLU A 12 13.64 30.10 -33.15
C GLU A 12 13.34 29.44 -31.83
N VAL A 13 12.07 29.50 -31.38
CA VAL A 13 11.64 28.85 -30.12
C VAL A 13 11.68 27.33 -30.27
N PHE A 14 11.26 26.81 -31.42
CA PHE A 14 11.29 25.38 -31.73
C PHE A 14 12.73 24.84 -31.70
N ASP A 15 13.64 25.50 -32.42
CA ASP A 15 15.07 25.09 -32.52
C ASP A 15 15.75 25.17 -31.13
N GLU A 16 15.46 26.24 -30.36
CA GLU A 16 15.98 26.37 -29.00
C GLU A 16 15.48 25.24 -28.09
N THR A 17 14.20 24.93 -28.12
CA THR A 17 13.59 23.88 -27.30
C THR A 17 14.12 22.51 -27.70
N GLN A 18 14.17 22.22 -28.99
CA GLN A 18 14.75 20.98 -29.51
C GLN A 18 16.22 20.83 -29.10
N GLY A 19 16.99 21.94 -29.17
CA GLY A 19 18.39 21.97 -28.75
C GLY A 19 18.57 21.69 -27.27
N LYS A 20 17.72 22.23 -26.41
CA LYS A 20 17.73 21.97 -24.96
C LYS A 20 17.48 20.48 -24.67
N TRP A 21 16.43 19.89 -25.24
CA TRP A 21 16.14 18.46 -25.09
C TRP A 21 17.25 17.56 -25.64
N ALA A 22 17.77 17.88 -26.84
CA ALA A 22 18.87 17.13 -27.44
C ALA A 22 20.11 17.12 -26.52
N ASN A 23 20.42 18.25 -25.89
CA ASN A 23 21.54 18.36 -24.96
C ASN A 23 21.31 17.52 -23.69
N GLU A 24 20.10 17.56 -23.11
CA GLU A 24 19.79 16.77 -21.92
C GLU A 24 19.87 15.27 -22.20
N LEU A 25 19.22 14.81 -23.27
CA LEU A 25 19.22 13.39 -23.64
C LEU A 25 20.61 12.89 -24.03
N ALA A 26 21.45 13.77 -24.59
CA ALA A 26 22.82 13.42 -24.97
C ALA A 26 23.76 13.16 -23.78
N LYS A 27 23.39 13.52 -22.55
CA LYS A 27 24.15 13.18 -21.33
C LYS A 27 24.16 11.68 -21.03
N SER A 28 23.19 10.93 -21.56
CA SER A 28 23.05 9.49 -21.38
C SER A 28 23.05 8.79 -22.74
N LYS A 29 24.13 8.07 -23.07
CA LYS A 29 24.34 7.44 -24.37
C LYS A 29 24.43 5.93 -24.26
N VAL A 30 23.60 5.22 -25.03
CA VAL A 30 23.63 3.75 -25.11
C VAL A 30 24.19 3.27 -26.43
N LYS A 31 24.91 2.14 -26.39
CA LYS A 31 25.37 1.43 -27.58
C LYS A 31 24.66 0.09 -27.67
N SER A 32 23.87 -0.08 -28.72
CA SER A 32 23.18 -1.32 -29.09
C SER A 32 23.02 -1.40 -30.60
N ALA A 33 22.98 -2.62 -31.14
CA ALA A 33 22.66 -2.87 -32.55
C ALA A 33 21.16 -2.61 -32.82
N SER A 34 20.28 -2.83 -31.84
CA SER A 34 18.83 -2.62 -31.96
C SER A 34 18.50 -1.13 -32.04
N VAL A 35 17.80 -0.74 -33.11
CA VAL A 35 17.28 0.62 -33.28
C VAL A 35 16.12 0.85 -32.30
N ASP A 36 15.23 -0.15 -32.13
CA ASP A 36 14.06 -0.08 -31.28
C ASP A 36 14.46 0.10 -29.80
N ASP A 37 15.43 -0.68 -29.32
CA ASP A 37 15.93 -0.51 -27.93
C ASP A 37 16.47 0.90 -27.67
N ARG A 38 17.19 1.48 -28.66
CA ARG A 38 17.69 2.86 -28.53
C ARG A 38 16.55 3.90 -28.50
N ALA A 39 15.50 3.67 -29.30
CA ALA A 39 14.32 4.52 -29.33
C ALA A 39 13.59 4.44 -27.97
N ILE A 40 13.33 3.24 -27.46
CA ILE A 40 12.73 3.03 -26.13
C ILE A 40 13.52 3.75 -25.04
N PHE A 41 14.86 3.63 -25.03
CA PHE A 41 15.70 4.27 -24.04
C PHE A 41 15.62 5.80 -24.10
N ALA A 42 15.69 6.38 -25.31
CA ALA A 42 15.61 7.83 -25.47
C ALA A 42 14.23 8.38 -25.08
N THR A 43 13.17 7.65 -25.42
CA THR A 43 11.79 7.99 -25.02
C THR A 43 11.61 7.87 -23.50
N ALA A 44 12.15 6.81 -22.88
CA ALA A 44 12.11 6.66 -21.44
C ALA A 44 12.85 7.79 -20.70
N LEU A 45 14.02 8.22 -21.18
CA LEU A 45 14.68 9.40 -20.62
C LEU A 45 13.85 10.67 -20.77
N TYR A 46 13.22 10.86 -21.93
CA TYR A 46 12.37 12.02 -22.19
C TYR A 46 11.17 12.05 -21.24
N HIS A 47 10.47 10.94 -21.08
CA HIS A 47 9.36 10.83 -20.14
C HIS A 47 9.81 11.04 -18.69
N ALA A 48 10.89 10.40 -18.27
CA ALA A 48 11.43 10.56 -16.90
C ALA A 48 11.82 12.02 -16.58
N TYR A 49 12.22 12.81 -17.58
CA TYR A 49 12.61 14.22 -17.37
C TYR A 49 11.47 15.23 -17.62
N SER A 50 10.30 14.75 -18.04
CA SER A 50 9.15 15.62 -18.34
C SER A 50 8.42 16.07 -17.05
N VAL A 51 8.56 15.33 -15.97
CA VAL A 51 7.91 15.56 -14.66
C VAL A 51 8.97 15.40 -13.55
N PRO A 52 8.95 16.17 -12.44
CA PRO A 52 8.08 17.31 -12.12
C PRO A 52 8.24 18.49 -13.08
N ASN A 53 7.14 19.25 -13.26
CA ASN A 53 7.11 20.39 -14.17
C ASN A 53 7.59 21.67 -13.47
N LEU A 54 8.32 22.52 -14.19
CA LEU A 54 8.67 23.85 -13.71
C LEU A 54 7.40 24.67 -13.43
N TRP A 55 7.27 25.16 -12.21
CA TRP A 55 6.10 25.87 -11.70
C TRP A 55 6.33 27.37 -11.50
N SER A 56 7.55 27.79 -11.16
CA SER A 56 7.90 29.19 -11.02
C SER A 56 8.04 29.90 -12.37
N ASP A 57 7.62 31.15 -12.42
CA ASP A 57 7.80 32.04 -13.57
C ASP A 57 9.27 32.55 -13.66
N VAL A 58 9.63 33.22 -14.74
CA VAL A 58 10.99 33.72 -15.00
C VAL A 58 11.48 34.79 -14.02
N ASP A 59 10.56 35.42 -13.32
CA ASP A 59 10.88 36.38 -12.23
C ASP A 59 10.91 35.75 -10.85
N GLY A 60 10.75 34.42 -10.78
CA GLY A 60 10.72 33.62 -9.56
C GLY A 60 9.37 33.59 -8.86
N ALA A 61 8.31 34.17 -9.46
CA ALA A 61 6.99 34.15 -8.89
C ALA A 61 6.36 32.74 -9.05
N TYR A 62 5.71 32.23 -8.01
CA TYR A 62 4.95 30.96 -8.04
C TYR A 62 3.81 30.98 -7.05
N ARG A 63 2.79 30.16 -7.30
CA ARG A 63 1.71 29.94 -6.35
C ARG A 63 2.12 28.83 -5.37
N GLY A 64 2.11 29.15 -4.08
CA GLY A 64 2.42 28.22 -2.99
C GLY A 64 1.31 27.21 -2.73
N ALA A 65 1.62 26.20 -1.92
CA ALA A 65 0.70 25.14 -1.54
C ALA A 65 -0.45 25.60 -0.61
N ASP A 66 -0.39 26.82 -0.08
CA ASP A 66 -1.44 27.52 0.67
C ASP A 66 -2.31 28.41 -0.24
N GLY A 67 -1.98 28.51 -1.54
CA GLY A 67 -2.69 29.32 -2.53
C GLY A 67 -2.16 30.77 -2.64
N GLU A 68 -1.23 31.18 -1.79
CA GLU A 68 -0.61 32.50 -1.82
C GLU A 68 0.48 32.59 -2.91
N ILE A 69 0.82 33.80 -3.32
CA ILE A 69 1.88 34.04 -4.32
C ILE A 69 3.19 34.36 -3.60
N TYR A 70 4.20 33.57 -3.90
CA TYR A 70 5.57 33.74 -3.42
C TYR A 70 6.50 34.18 -4.55
N THR A 71 7.68 34.68 -4.19
CA THR A 71 8.75 34.97 -5.14
C THR A 71 10.06 34.39 -4.58
N ASP A 72 10.68 33.49 -5.31
CA ASP A 72 12.01 32.97 -5.07
C ASP A 72 12.86 33.18 -6.32
N THR A 73 13.93 33.96 -6.21
CA THR A 73 14.86 34.22 -7.31
C THR A 73 16.12 33.36 -7.23
N GLU A 74 16.26 32.55 -6.19
CA GLU A 74 17.44 31.72 -5.97
C GLU A 74 17.16 30.26 -6.40
N HIS A 75 15.93 29.76 -6.24
CA HIS A 75 15.54 28.39 -6.54
C HIS A 75 14.33 28.35 -7.44
N ALA A 76 14.33 27.38 -8.36
CA ALA A 76 13.15 27.06 -9.15
C ALA A 76 12.20 26.16 -8.36
N HIS A 77 10.90 26.41 -8.50
CA HIS A 77 9.85 25.61 -7.89
C HIS A 77 9.17 24.72 -8.94
N TYR A 78 8.77 23.55 -8.53
CA TYR A 78 8.18 22.53 -9.40
C TYR A 78 6.85 22.05 -8.85
N THR A 79 6.06 21.45 -9.72
CA THR A 79 4.75 20.85 -9.44
C THR A 79 4.63 19.48 -10.09
N VAL A 80 3.57 18.76 -9.79
CA VAL A 80 3.29 17.37 -10.22
C VAL A 80 4.24 16.40 -9.52
N TYR A 81 4.00 16.27 -8.22
CA TYR A 81 4.73 15.31 -7.39
C TYR A 81 3.85 14.10 -7.07
N SER A 82 3.88 13.08 -7.91
CA SER A 82 3.28 11.77 -7.66
C SER A 82 4.26 10.91 -6.84
N LEU A 83 4.32 11.14 -5.53
CA LEU A 83 5.43 10.63 -4.72
C LEU A 83 5.30 9.14 -4.40
N TRP A 84 4.10 8.57 -4.37
CA TRP A 84 3.89 7.12 -4.24
C TRP A 84 4.57 6.33 -5.35
N ASP A 85 4.60 6.88 -6.55
CA ASP A 85 5.25 6.29 -7.72
C ASP A 85 6.73 6.62 -7.74
N THR A 86 7.05 7.92 -7.78
CA THR A 86 8.35 8.43 -8.19
C THR A 86 9.47 8.28 -7.16
N TYR A 87 9.13 8.08 -5.87
CA TYR A 87 10.16 7.85 -4.83
C TYR A 87 10.97 6.58 -5.11
N ARG A 88 10.38 5.60 -5.82
CA ARG A 88 10.94 4.25 -6.01
C ARG A 88 12.15 4.27 -6.93
N THR A 89 12.06 4.98 -8.07
CA THR A 89 13.16 4.98 -9.05
C THR A 89 13.40 6.33 -9.69
N ALA A 90 12.37 7.15 -9.97
CA ALA A 90 12.52 8.43 -10.67
C ALA A 90 13.38 9.43 -9.86
N HIS A 91 13.02 9.71 -8.60
CA HIS A 91 13.85 10.57 -7.75
C HIS A 91 15.26 10.02 -7.51
N PRO A 92 15.47 8.71 -7.24
CA PRO A 92 16.81 8.13 -7.20
C PRO A 92 17.61 8.28 -8.51
N LEU A 93 16.97 8.21 -9.70
CA LEU A 93 17.61 8.48 -10.99
C LEU A 93 18.05 9.94 -11.09
N TYR A 94 17.20 10.89 -10.63
CA TYR A 94 17.54 12.33 -10.68
C TYR A 94 18.75 12.65 -9.81
N THR A 95 18.96 11.95 -8.70
CA THR A 95 20.19 12.13 -7.89
C THR A 95 21.48 11.81 -8.65
N ILE A 96 21.40 11.10 -9.78
CA ILE A 96 22.54 10.76 -10.62
C ILE A 96 22.62 11.68 -11.84
N THR A 97 21.47 11.93 -12.50
CA THR A 97 21.41 12.55 -13.83
C THR A 97 20.97 14.00 -13.81
N GLN A 98 20.31 14.46 -12.73
CA GLN A 98 19.74 15.80 -12.57
C GLN A 98 20.02 16.37 -11.15
N PRO A 99 21.30 16.47 -10.72
CA PRO A 99 21.64 16.80 -9.34
C PRO A 99 21.20 18.21 -8.92
N GLU A 100 21.25 19.19 -9.82
CA GLU A 100 20.80 20.56 -9.55
C GLU A 100 19.28 20.57 -9.28
N ARG A 101 18.48 19.91 -10.12
CA ARG A 101 17.03 19.80 -9.92
C ARG A 101 16.67 19.00 -8.66
N THR A 102 17.44 17.96 -8.34
CA THR A 102 17.24 17.22 -7.08
C THR A 102 17.37 18.14 -5.88
N GLN A 103 18.33 19.06 -5.90
CA GLN A 103 18.50 20.05 -4.84
C GLN A 103 17.31 21.02 -4.77
N GLU A 104 16.78 21.45 -5.91
CA GLU A 104 15.59 22.32 -5.98
C GLU A 104 14.35 21.57 -5.49
N PHE A 105 14.18 20.28 -5.79
CA PHE A 105 13.08 19.46 -5.27
C PHE A 105 13.11 19.37 -3.73
N VAL A 106 14.31 19.22 -3.12
CA VAL A 106 14.46 19.22 -1.67
C VAL A 106 13.99 20.55 -1.07
N TYR A 107 14.39 21.68 -1.64
CA TYR A 107 13.96 22.99 -1.17
C TYR A 107 12.45 23.19 -1.36
N GLY A 108 11.91 22.84 -2.54
CA GLY A 108 10.49 22.97 -2.85
C GLY A 108 9.59 22.18 -1.90
N MET A 109 9.94 20.93 -1.57
CA MET A 109 9.18 20.13 -0.60
C MET A 109 9.19 20.74 0.81
N LEU A 110 10.32 21.31 1.25
CA LEU A 110 10.41 21.98 2.54
C LEU A 110 9.64 23.31 2.55
N ASP A 111 9.57 24.02 1.43
CA ASP A 111 8.76 25.22 1.31
C ASP A 111 7.26 24.89 1.33
N MET A 112 6.83 23.81 0.69
CA MET A 112 5.46 23.31 0.82
C MET A 112 5.12 22.96 2.28
N TYR A 113 6.05 22.37 3.02
CA TYR A 113 5.87 22.17 4.46
C TYR A 113 5.67 23.48 5.23
N LYS A 114 6.50 24.50 4.98
CA LYS A 114 6.35 25.83 5.63
C LYS A 114 5.00 26.47 5.33
N GLN A 115 4.47 26.27 4.11
CA GLN A 115 3.24 26.87 3.63
C GLN A 115 1.99 26.20 4.20
N ARG A 116 2.00 24.88 4.43
CA ARG A 116 0.80 24.13 4.82
C ARG A 116 0.95 23.20 6.04
N GLY A 117 2.13 23.14 6.63
CA GLY A 117 2.40 22.37 7.86
C GLY A 117 2.61 20.88 7.64
N ARG A 118 2.68 20.41 6.38
CA ARG A 118 3.01 19.01 6.02
C ARG A 118 3.75 18.94 4.68
N LEU A 119 4.53 17.88 4.50
CA LEU A 119 5.16 17.56 3.23
C LEU A 119 4.11 17.10 2.19
N PRO A 120 4.42 17.24 0.88
CA PRO A 120 3.48 16.80 -0.16
C PRO A 120 3.33 15.27 -0.19
N ILE A 121 2.14 14.80 -0.58
CA ILE A 121 1.81 13.41 -0.89
C ILE A 121 1.64 13.26 -2.40
N TRP A 122 0.70 14.01 -2.98
CA TRP A 122 0.45 14.09 -4.41
C TRP A 122 0.07 15.52 -4.80
N GLU A 123 1.07 16.37 -4.94
CA GLU A 123 0.88 17.79 -5.22
C GLU A 123 0.65 18.03 -6.72
N LEU A 124 -0.36 18.83 -7.08
CA LEU A 124 -0.70 19.24 -8.44
C LEU A 124 -1.04 20.74 -8.50
N ALA A 125 -0.20 21.51 -9.21
CA ALA A 125 -0.41 22.92 -9.50
C ALA A 125 -0.70 23.79 -8.26
N GLY A 126 0.10 23.62 -7.20
CA GLY A 126 -0.05 24.32 -5.91
C GLY A 126 -1.21 23.78 -5.06
N ASN A 127 -1.75 22.61 -5.37
CA ASN A 127 -2.78 21.96 -4.57
C ASN A 127 -2.35 20.54 -4.19
N GLU A 128 -2.57 20.18 -2.95
CA GLU A 128 -2.44 18.80 -2.54
C GLU A 128 -3.72 18.04 -2.85
N THR A 129 -3.61 16.93 -3.55
CA THR A 129 -4.76 16.10 -3.90
C THR A 129 -5.04 15.01 -2.89
N ASP A 130 -4.05 14.68 -2.04
CA ASP A 130 -4.09 13.55 -1.13
C ASP A 130 -4.40 12.21 -1.86
N CYS A 131 -4.09 12.16 -3.16
CA CYS A 131 -4.21 10.97 -3.96
C CYS A 131 -3.09 10.00 -3.58
N MET A 132 -3.38 8.71 -3.54
CA MET A 132 -2.47 7.65 -3.14
C MET A 132 -2.08 7.65 -1.66
N ILE A 133 -1.47 6.54 -1.25
CA ILE A 133 -1.10 6.25 0.14
C ILE A 133 0.34 6.65 0.46
N GLY A 134 0.71 6.59 1.73
CA GLY A 134 2.06 6.89 2.19
C GLY A 134 2.30 8.40 2.39
N TYR A 135 3.51 8.74 2.87
CA TYR A 135 4.03 10.11 2.95
C TYR A 135 5.46 10.14 2.39
N HIS A 136 5.60 9.65 1.17
CA HIS A 136 6.88 9.29 0.54
C HIS A 136 7.82 10.46 0.22
N SER A 137 7.40 11.71 0.43
CA SER A 137 8.34 12.83 0.48
C SER A 137 9.47 12.58 1.47
N VAL A 138 9.19 11.87 2.60
CA VAL A 138 10.23 11.53 3.56
C VAL A 138 11.27 10.58 2.98
N SER A 139 10.87 9.67 2.09
CA SER A 139 11.77 8.78 1.37
C SER A 139 12.66 9.55 0.39
N VAL A 140 12.08 10.50 -0.37
CA VAL A 140 12.83 11.35 -1.30
C VAL A 140 13.86 12.21 -0.56
N LEU A 141 13.45 12.87 0.53
CA LEU A 141 14.35 13.68 1.37
C LEU A 141 15.44 12.80 2.02
N ALA A 142 15.08 11.63 2.55
CA ALA A 142 16.04 10.69 3.14
C ALA A 142 17.08 10.21 2.14
N ASP A 143 16.67 9.91 0.90
CA ASP A 143 17.55 9.47 -0.18
C ASP A 143 18.50 10.58 -0.61
N ALA A 144 18.00 11.80 -0.80
CA ALA A 144 18.80 12.96 -1.14
C ALA A 144 19.85 13.26 -0.04
N ILE A 145 19.44 13.28 1.23
CA ILE A 145 20.36 13.51 2.35
C ILE A 145 21.39 12.39 2.47
N ALA A 146 21.00 11.13 2.27
CA ALA A 146 21.91 10.01 2.29
C ALA A 146 22.97 10.08 1.19
N LYS A 147 22.67 10.76 0.09
CA LYS A 147 23.54 10.99 -1.08
C LYS A 147 24.28 12.34 -1.04
N GLY A 148 24.16 13.10 0.06
CA GLY A 148 24.96 14.30 0.31
C GLY A 148 24.36 15.60 -0.18
N TYR A 149 23.06 15.64 -0.53
CA TYR A 149 22.35 16.87 -0.87
C TYR A 149 22.13 17.75 0.36
N HIS A 150 22.17 19.06 0.16
CA HIS A 150 22.04 20.03 1.24
C HIS A 150 20.59 20.17 1.71
N THR A 151 20.43 20.38 3.01
CA THR A 151 19.13 20.65 3.63
C THR A 151 19.30 21.45 4.92
N ASP A 152 18.26 22.17 5.33
CA ASP A 152 18.13 22.62 6.70
C ASP A 152 17.75 21.43 7.58
N THR A 153 18.71 20.95 8.36
CA THR A 153 18.57 19.70 9.13
C THR A 153 17.46 19.76 10.19
N ALA A 154 17.28 20.92 10.83
CA ALA A 154 16.26 21.10 11.85
C ALA A 154 14.85 21.11 11.21
N LEU A 155 14.68 21.91 10.17
CA LEU A 155 13.44 22.00 9.41
C LEU A 155 13.07 20.66 8.77
N THR A 156 14.04 19.92 8.25
CA THR A 156 13.78 18.62 7.61
C THR A 156 13.25 17.60 8.63
N LEU A 157 13.87 17.47 9.80
CA LEU A 157 13.39 16.57 10.85
C LEU A 157 12.02 17.00 11.39
N GLU A 158 11.79 18.31 11.53
CA GLU A 158 10.48 18.85 11.91
C GLU A 158 9.41 18.50 10.87
N ALA A 159 9.68 18.75 9.59
CA ALA A 159 8.74 18.47 8.50
C ALA A 159 8.40 16.99 8.37
N MET A 160 9.40 16.12 8.43
CA MET A 160 9.20 14.67 8.41
C MET A 160 8.35 14.21 9.60
N HIS A 161 8.67 14.69 10.80
CA HIS A 161 7.93 14.35 12.02
C HIS A 161 6.48 14.85 11.96
N ALA A 162 6.27 16.12 11.64
CA ALA A 162 4.94 16.71 11.56
C ALA A 162 4.04 15.97 10.55
N THR A 163 4.61 15.52 9.42
CA THR A 163 3.88 14.76 8.40
C THR A 163 3.50 13.36 8.91
N ALA A 164 4.39 12.67 9.61
CA ALA A 164 4.14 11.35 10.16
C ALA A 164 3.20 11.35 11.39
N GLU A 165 2.98 12.52 12.03
CA GLU A 165 2.12 12.68 13.21
C GLU A 165 0.73 13.27 12.88
N MET A 166 0.36 13.36 11.60
CA MET A 166 -0.99 13.78 11.21
C MET A 166 -2.05 12.81 11.76
N ASP A 167 -3.22 13.33 12.13
CA ASP A 167 -4.38 12.51 12.54
C ASP A 167 -5.37 12.37 11.37
N VAL A 168 -4.87 11.87 10.25
CA VAL A 168 -5.65 11.57 9.03
C VAL A 168 -5.14 10.27 8.39
N PHE A 169 -5.88 9.70 7.48
CA PHE A 169 -5.52 8.50 6.70
C PHE A 169 -5.15 7.29 7.57
N GLY A 170 -5.77 7.17 8.75
CA GLY A 170 -5.50 6.09 9.70
C GLY A 170 -4.23 6.26 10.53
N LEU A 171 -3.45 7.34 10.35
CA LEU A 171 -2.18 7.53 11.08
C LEU A 171 -2.34 7.57 12.59
N GLY A 172 -3.44 8.15 13.12
CA GLY A 172 -3.71 8.12 14.56
C GLY A 172 -3.85 6.69 15.10
N ALA A 173 -4.63 5.84 14.43
CA ALA A 173 -4.78 4.42 14.79
C ALA A 173 -3.47 3.63 14.60
N TYR A 174 -2.73 3.92 13.53
CA TYR A 174 -1.41 3.34 13.27
C TYR A 174 -0.42 3.63 14.41
N GLN A 175 -0.39 4.86 14.92
CA GLN A 175 0.45 5.26 16.06
C GLN A 175 0.03 4.58 17.36
N GLU A 176 -1.29 4.47 17.61
CA GLU A 176 -1.83 3.85 18.80
C GLU A 176 -1.56 2.34 18.83
N SER A 177 -1.86 1.65 17.72
CA SER A 177 -1.88 0.18 17.67
C SER A 177 -0.60 -0.42 17.07
N GLY A 178 0.23 0.38 16.38
CA GLY A 178 1.43 -0.06 15.68
C GLY A 178 1.15 -0.77 14.34
N PHE A 179 -0.09 -0.80 13.88
CA PHE A 179 -0.53 -1.24 12.55
C PHE A 179 -2.00 -0.84 12.35
N LEU A 180 -2.52 -0.95 11.13
CA LEU A 180 -3.93 -0.71 10.83
C LEU A 180 -4.70 -2.03 10.69
N SER A 181 -5.86 -2.13 11.32
CA SER A 181 -6.88 -3.13 11.03
C SER A 181 -7.87 -2.61 9.98
N ILE A 182 -8.72 -3.47 9.44
CA ILE A 182 -9.74 -3.05 8.47
C ILE A 182 -10.81 -2.14 9.11
N GLU A 183 -10.96 -2.18 10.42
CA GLU A 183 -11.84 -1.30 11.19
C GLU A 183 -11.28 0.11 11.33
N ASP A 184 -9.96 0.27 11.28
CA ASP A 184 -9.29 1.56 11.47
C ASP A 184 -9.32 2.38 10.18
N GLU A 185 -8.98 1.74 9.04
CA GLU A 185 -8.79 2.46 7.78
C GLU A 185 -8.94 1.51 6.58
N SER A 186 -9.43 2.02 5.44
CA SER A 186 -9.34 1.32 4.16
C SER A 186 -7.89 1.19 3.71
N GLU A 187 -7.62 0.23 2.83
CA GLU A 187 -6.26 -0.06 2.34
C GLU A 187 -5.26 -0.34 3.49
N SER A 188 -5.79 -0.88 4.58
CA SER A 188 -5.10 -1.04 5.86
C SER A 188 -3.76 -1.77 5.76
N VAL A 189 -3.67 -2.77 4.87
CA VAL A 189 -2.43 -3.52 4.66
C VAL A 189 -1.41 -2.65 3.94
N SER A 190 -1.78 -2.08 2.80
CA SER A 190 -0.88 -1.24 2.00
C SER A 190 -0.40 -0.03 2.80
N LYS A 191 -1.30 0.70 3.46
CA LYS A 191 -0.96 1.85 4.31
C LYS A 191 -0.01 1.47 5.44
N THR A 192 -0.26 0.38 6.15
CA THR A 192 0.66 -0.07 7.21
C THR A 192 2.07 -0.35 6.68
N LEU A 193 2.18 -1.01 5.52
CA LEU A 193 3.47 -1.38 4.93
C LEU A 193 4.25 -0.15 4.43
N GLU A 194 3.56 0.77 3.77
CA GLU A 194 4.15 2.00 3.23
C GLU A 194 4.55 2.96 4.36
N TYR A 195 3.69 3.13 5.39
CA TYR A 195 4.04 3.92 6.58
C TYR A 195 5.24 3.35 7.34
N ALA A 196 5.34 2.02 7.45
CA ALA A 196 6.50 1.38 8.09
C ALA A 196 7.81 1.66 7.32
N TYR A 197 7.75 1.72 6.00
CA TYR A 197 8.89 2.10 5.18
C TYR A 197 9.25 3.59 5.33
N ASP A 198 8.26 4.48 5.31
CA ASP A 198 8.45 5.91 5.50
C ASP A 198 9.04 6.21 6.89
N ASP A 199 8.54 5.53 7.93
CA ASP A 199 9.10 5.61 9.29
C ASP A 199 10.59 5.16 9.34
N ALA A 200 10.96 4.13 8.58
CA ALA A 200 12.37 3.73 8.47
C ALA A 200 13.22 4.83 7.81
N CYS A 201 12.69 5.52 6.83
CA CYS A 201 13.36 6.68 6.20
C CYS A 201 13.59 7.82 7.20
N ILE A 202 12.58 8.15 8.02
CA ILE A 202 12.71 9.14 9.10
C ILE A 202 13.77 8.67 10.12
N ALA A 203 13.73 7.39 10.51
CA ALA A 203 14.69 6.83 11.46
C ALA A 203 16.13 6.95 10.98
N TRP A 204 16.41 6.64 9.71
CA TRP A 204 17.75 6.76 9.13
C TRP A 204 18.21 8.21 8.99
N THR A 205 17.31 9.10 8.62
CA THR A 205 17.60 10.54 8.54
C THR A 205 17.92 11.09 9.91
N ALA A 206 17.11 10.79 10.92
CA ALA A 206 17.34 11.22 12.29
C ALA A 206 18.67 10.67 12.86
N GLU A 207 19.02 9.41 12.59
CA GLU A 207 20.30 8.81 12.98
C GLU A 207 21.48 9.54 12.33
N ARG A 208 21.42 9.81 11.02
CA ARG A 208 22.44 10.52 10.27
C ARG A 208 22.64 11.94 10.78
N LEU A 209 21.57 12.63 11.16
CA LEU A 209 21.58 13.99 11.69
C LEU A 209 21.81 14.06 13.21
N GLY A 210 22.06 12.92 13.89
CA GLY A 210 22.44 12.83 15.29
C GLY A 210 21.29 12.81 16.30
N ASN A 211 20.02 12.75 15.84
CA ASN A 211 18.86 12.64 16.74
C ASN A 211 18.52 11.16 17.01
N LEU A 212 19.26 10.55 17.91
CA LEU A 212 19.11 9.12 18.25
C LEU A 212 17.77 8.79 18.93
N GLY A 213 17.18 9.76 19.66
CA GLY A 213 15.87 9.58 20.30
C GLY A 213 14.78 9.36 19.25
N MET A 214 14.69 10.28 18.30
CA MET A 214 13.76 10.18 17.16
C MET A 214 14.03 8.94 16.31
N SER A 215 15.31 8.64 16.00
CA SER A 215 15.69 7.45 15.27
C SER A 215 15.14 6.18 15.92
N ASN A 216 15.31 6.03 17.23
CA ASN A 216 14.83 4.83 17.94
C ASN A 216 13.31 4.71 17.93
N SER A 217 12.57 5.81 18.13
CA SER A 217 11.11 5.81 18.09
C SER A 217 10.59 5.35 16.72
N TYR A 218 11.13 5.93 15.65
CA TYR A 218 10.71 5.59 14.28
C TYR A 218 11.18 4.19 13.84
N LYS A 219 12.32 3.66 14.31
CA LYS A 219 12.71 2.24 14.10
C LYS A 219 11.67 1.27 14.69
N GLN A 220 11.04 1.63 15.82
CA GLN A 220 9.99 0.80 16.39
C GLN A 220 8.71 0.84 15.54
N ARG A 221 8.27 2.02 15.10
CA ARG A 221 7.12 2.17 14.20
C ARG A 221 7.34 1.43 12.88
N ALA A 222 8.53 1.50 12.32
CA ALA A 222 8.92 0.77 11.11
C ALA A 222 8.78 -0.75 11.21
N SER A 223 8.56 -1.30 12.42
CA SER A 223 8.31 -2.74 12.65
C SER A 223 6.85 -3.16 12.40
N ALA A 224 5.94 -2.23 12.11
CA ALA A 224 4.50 -2.42 11.98
C ALA A 224 4.13 -3.56 11.02
N TYR A 225 4.83 -3.68 9.89
CA TYR A 225 4.63 -4.72 8.87
C TYR A 225 4.58 -6.14 9.45
N ARG A 226 5.30 -6.38 10.56
CA ARG A 226 5.41 -7.71 11.20
C ARG A 226 4.06 -8.22 11.70
N SER A 227 3.16 -7.31 12.07
CA SER A 227 1.81 -7.63 12.56
C SER A 227 0.84 -8.10 11.46
N LEU A 228 1.19 -7.88 10.19
CA LEU A 228 0.38 -8.25 9.04
C LEU A 228 0.80 -9.55 8.35
N ILE A 229 1.97 -10.11 8.70
CA ILE A 229 2.43 -11.36 8.10
C ILE A 229 1.63 -12.52 8.69
N ASP A 230 0.86 -13.20 7.84
CA ASP A 230 0.12 -14.39 8.23
C ASP A 230 1.06 -15.59 8.41
N PRO A 231 1.12 -16.18 9.61
CA PRO A 231 1.98 -17.32 9.88
C PRO A 231 1.64 -18.59 9.10
N GLU A 232 0.41 -18.69 8.58
CA GLU A 232 -0.04 -19.87 7.85
C GLU A 232 0.37 -19.85 6.39
N SER A 233 0.19 -18.70 5.71
CA SER A 233 0.52 -18.54 4.29
C SER A 233 1.93 -18.00 4.05
N GLY A 234 2.45 -17.17 4.95
CA GLY A 234 3.69 -16.39 4.75
C GLY A 234 3.48 -15.10 3.97
N PHE A 235 2.27 -14.82 3.49
CA PHE A 235 1.91 -13.56 2.85
C PHE A 235 1.32 -12.57 3.87
N VAL A 236 1.30 -11.29 3.50
CA VAL A 236 0.58 -10.29 4.29
C VAL A 236 -0.93 -10.50 4.17
N ARG A 237 -1.63 -10.32 5.27
CA ARG A 237 -3.07 -10.56 5.37
C ARG A 237 -3.73 -9.48 6.21
N PRO A 238 -4.89 -8.96 5.80
CA PRO A 238 -5.60 -7.96 6.60
C PRO A 238 -5.94 -8.46 8.00
N ARG A 239 -5.83 -7.58 8.98
CA ARG A 239 -6.27 -7.84 10.36
C ARG A 239 -7.69 -7.31 10.54
N THR A 240 -8.54 -8.10 11.19
CA THR A 240 -9.92 -7.74 11.53
C THR A 240 -10.26 -8.30 12.90
N ASN A 241 -10.80 -7.46 13.74
CA ASN A 241 -11.26 -7.84 15.07
C ASN A 241 -10.23 -8.67 15.86
N GLY A 242 -8.96 -8.27 15.79
CA GLY A 242 -7.85 -8.91 16.48
C GLY A 242 -7.28 -10.17 15.82
N ASP A 243 -7.95 -10.77 14.84
CA ASP A 243 -7.48 -11.94 14.07
C ASP A 243 -7.13 -11.54 12.63
N PHE A 244 -6.77 -12.48 11.81
CA PHE A 244 -6.62 -12.31 10.37
C PHE A 244 -7.96 -12.49 9.66
N LEU A 245 -8.19 -11.69 8.61
CA LEU A 245 -9.39 -11.78 7.78
C LEU A 245 -9.56 -13.20 7.20
N SER A 246 -10.75 -13.77 7.30
CA SER A 246 -11.11 -15.08 6.74
C SER A 246 -12.51 -15.06 6.11
N PRO A 247 -12.70 -15.65 4.93
CA PRO A 247 -11.73 -16.40 4.11
C PRO A 247 -10.63 -15.49 3.52
N TYR A 248 -9.55 -16.10 3.01
CA TYR A 248 -8.40 -15.35 2.45
C TYR A 248 -7.85 -16.07 1.21
N ALA A 249 -7.60 -15.29 0.17
CA ALA A 249 -6.95 -15.73 -1.06
C ALA A 249 -5.90 -14.67 -1.46
N PRO A 250 -4.60 -15.00 -1.58
CA PRO A 250 -3.55 -14.02 -1.85
C PRO A 250 -3.71 -13.26 -3.17
N GLN A 251 -4.35 -13.88 -4.17
CA GLN A 251 -4.63 -13.30 -5.49
C GLN A 251 -5.87 -12.39 -5.51
N GLU A 252 -6.58 -12.27 -4.38
CA GLU A 252 -7.79 -11.45 -4.32
C GLU A 252 -7.45 -9.96 -4.28
N VAL A 253 -8.04 -9.21 -5.22
CA VAL A 253 -8.01 -7.75 -5.27
C VAL A 253 -9.20 -7.23 -4.46
N ASN A 254 -8.94 -6.53 -3.37
CA ASN A 254 -9.96 -6.04 -2.45
C ASN A 254 -9.60 -4.67 -1.86
N ASN A 255 -10.45 -4.13 -0.99
CA ASN A 255 -10.27 -2.78 -0.43
C ASN A 255 -9.18 -2.67 0.66
N HIS A 256 -8.41 -3.71 0.91
CA HIS A 256 -7.34 -3.71 1.92
C HIS A 256 -5.97 -3.49 1.30
N PHE A 257 -5.90 -3.53 -0.04
CA PHE A 257 -4.69 -3.33 -0.83
C PHE A 257 -4.92 -2.21 -1.85
N THR A 258 -3.96 -1.29 -1.94
CA THR A 258 -3.96 -0.23 -2.94
C THR A 258 -3.51 -0.81 -4.28
N GLU A 259 -4.42 -0.85 -5.25
CA GLU A 259 -4.15 -1.24 -6.64
C GLU A 259 -3.33 -2.53 -6.81
N ALA A 260 -3.50 -3.47 -5.89
CA ALA A 260 -2.71 -4.70 -5.84
C ALA A 260 -3.45 -5.79 -5.06
N ASN A 261 -2.74 -6.88 -4.80
CA ASN A 261 -3.17 -7.96 -3.92
C ASN A 261 -2.03 -8.35 -2.95
N ALA A 262 -2.27 -9.39 -2.16
CA ALA A 262 -1.29 -9.80 -1.16
C ALA A 262 0.01 -10.37 -1.75
N TYR A 263 -0.02 -10.90 -2.98
CA TYR A 263 1.23 -11.34 -3.63
C TYR A 263 2.21 -10.19 -3.81
N GLN A 264 1.76 -9.04 -4.36
CA GLN A 264 2.65 -7.90 -4.62
C GLN A 264 3.10 -7.25 -3.30
N TYR A 265 2.15 -6.96 -2.38
CA TYR A 265 2.47 -6.25 -1.15
C TYR A 265 3.27 -7.07 -0.12
N SER A 266 3.29 -8.40 -0.19
CA SER A 266 4.09 -9.22 0.75
C SER A 266 5.59 -8.96 0.66
N PHE A 267 6.05 -8.37 -0.44
CA PHE A 267 7.47 -8.09 -0.68
C PHE A 267 7.88 -6.64 -0.33
N SER A 268 6.98 -5.84 0.23
CA SER A 268 7.23 -4.43 0.59
C SER A 268 8.23 -4.18 1.72
N PRO A 269 8.52 -5.08 2.71
CA PRO A 269 9.42 -4.77 3.82
C PRO A 269 10.90 -4.71 3.45
N VAL A 270 11.26 -3.91 2.44
CA VAL A 270 12.64 -3.74 1.95
C VAL A 270 13.55 -3.05 2.97
N HIS A 271 12.98 -2.35 3.94
CA HIS A 271 13.71 -1.67 5.02
C HIS A 271 14.19 -2.61 6.13
N ASP A 272 13.64 -3.84 6.22
CA ASP A 272 13.99 -4.85 7.23
C ASP A 272 13.94 -6.28 6.65
N ILE A 273 14.67 -6.53 5.58
CA ILE A 273 14.71 -7.83 4.88
C ILE A 273 15.08 -8.97 5.83
N GLU A 274 16.06 -8.76 6.73
CA GLU A 274 16.45 -9.78 7.72
C GLU A 274 15.32 -10.07 8.71
N GLY A 275 14.67 -9.03 9.23
CA GLY A 275 13.56 -9.17 10.16
C GLY A 275 12.33 -9.83 9.50
N TRP A 276 12.07 -9.51 8.24
CA TRP A 276 11.01 -10.15 7.47
C TRP A 276 11.28 -11.65 7.26
N MET A 277 12.48 -12.01 6.80
CA MET A 277 12.91 -13.42 6.67
C MET A 277 12.89 -14.16 8.02
N GLU A 278 13.19 -13.47 9.12
CA GLU A 278 13.10 -14.05 10.47
C GLU A 278 11.65 -14.42 10.81
N VAL A 279 10.70 -13.51 10.59
CA VAL A 279 9.28 -13.76 10.86
C VAL A 279 8.81 -14.98 10.05
N LEU A 280 9.06 -15.01 8.74
CA LEU A 280 8.70 -16.12 7.86
C LEU A 280 9.27 -17.47 8.31
N THR A 281 10.53 -17.49 8.75
CA THR A 281 11.20 -18.72 9.19
C THR A 281 10.65 -19.21 10.52
N ASN A 282 10.41 -18.30 11.47
CA ASN A 282 9.87 -18.64 12.78
C ASN A 282 8.47 -19.24 12.69
N PHE A 283 7.63 -18.72 11.80
CA PHE A 283 6.29 -19.25 11.58
C PHE A 283 6.30 -20.64 10.94
N ARG A 284 7.16 -20.91 9.97
CA ARG A 284 7.30 -22.25 9.38
C ARG A 284 7.80 -23.28 10.38
N ALA A 285 8.67 -22.86 11.32
CA ALA A 285 9.15 -23.72 12.40
C ALA A 285 8.09 -24.04 13.48
N ALA A 286 7.06 -23.22 13.63
CA ALA A 286 5.99 -23.39 14.61
C ALA A 286 4.87 -24.34 14.14
N ARG A 287 4.84 -24.75 12.87
CA ARG A 287 3.83 -25.70 12.37
C ARG A 287 3.95 -27.08 13.07
N GLU A 288 2.82 -27.69 13.39
CA GLU A 288 2.76 -29.01 14.07
C GLU A 288 3.55 -30.10 13.35
N GLU A 289 3.61 -30.09 12.02
CA GLU A 289 4.47 -30.99 11.23
C GLU A 289 5.94 -30.89 11.58
N TRP A 290 6.44 -29.68 11.87
CA TRP A 290 7.80 -29.44 12.31
C TRP A 290 8.07 -30.08 13.68
N ASN A 291 7.16 -29.90 14.63
CA ASN A 291 7.26 -30.45 15.98
C ASN A 291 7.16 -31.97 16.01
N SER A 292 6.52 -32.59 15.00
CA SER A 292 6.41 -34.04 14.85
C SER A 292 7.64 -34.72 14.27
N LEU A 293 8.54 -33.96 13.63
CA LEU A 293 9.76 -34.51 13.03
C LEU A 293 10.83 -34.83 14.09
N PRO A 294 11.57 -35.94 13.99
CA PRO A 294 12.74 -36.22 14.81
C PRO A 294 13.78 -35.06 14.69
N ARG A 295 14.39 -34.64 15.80
CA ARG A 295 15.36 -33.52 15.85
C ARG A 295 16.43 -33.56 14.75
N LYS A 296 16.91 -34.77 14.36
CA LYS A 296 17.84 -34.95 13.23
C LYS A 296 17.23 -34.55 11.87
N LYS A 297 15.93 -34.83 11.66
CA LYS A 297 15.22 -34.43 10.45
C LYS A 297 14.84 -32.95 10.48
N GLN A 298 14.52 -32.39 11.65
CA GLN A 298 14.33 -30.96 11.81
C GLN A 298 15.58 -30.17 11.37
N ALA A 299 16.78 -30.62 11.79
CA ALA A 299 18.04 -29.99 11.37
C ALA A 299 18.36 -30.15 9.88
N MET A 300 17.83 -31.18 9.19
CA MET A 300 18.02 -31.42 7.75
C MET A 300 16.96 -30.71 6.87
N VAL A 301 15.85 -30.29 7.44
CA VAL A 301 14.72 -29.61 6.75
C VAL A 301 14.69 -28.11 7.03
N VAL A 302 15.62 -27.57 7.85
CA VAL A 302 15.77 -26.10 7.99
C VAL A 302 16.25 -25.55 6.66
N LYS A 303 15.29 -25.18 5.80
CA LYS A 303 15.61 -24.25 4.71
C LYS A 303 16.20 -23.01 5.35
N SER A 304 17.27 -22.48 4.79
CA SER A 304 17.81 -21.22 5.25
C SER A 304 16.75 -20.13 5.09
N ARG A 305 16.82 -19.06 5.86
CA ARG A 305 15.91 -17.89 5.70
C ARG A 305 15.85 -17.41 4.24
N HIS A 306 16.97 -17.50 3.57
CA HIS A 306 17.15 -17.10 2.17
C HIS A 306 16.44 -18.03 1.18
N ASP A 307 16.34 -19.34 1.49
CA ASP A 307 15.59 -20.30 0.67
C ASP A 307 14.07 -20.08 0.82
N VAL A 308 13.60 -19.66 2.01
CA VAL A 308 12.19 -19.32 2.24
C VAL A 308 11.78 -18.11 1.41
N LEU A 309 12.60 -17.06 1.39
CA LEU A 309 12.36 -15.88 0.55
C LEU A 309 12.35 -16.26 -0.94
N GLU A 310 13.29 -17.08 -1.37
CA GLU A 310 13.38 -17.55 -2.74
C GLU A 310 12.13 -18.34 -3.17
N ASP A 311 11.63 -19.26 -2.32
CA ASP A 311 10.42 -20.02 -2.59
C ASP A 311 9.20 -19.11 -2.81
N LEU A 312 9.05 -18.04 -1.99
CA LEU A 312 7.95 -17.08 -2.13
C LEU A 312 8.07 -16.23 -3.39
N LEU A 313 9.29 -15.82 -3.74
CA LEU A 313 9.56 -15.10 -4.98
C LEU A 313 9.27 -15.99 -6.22
N ASP A 314 9.71 -17.26 -6.17
CA ASP A 314 9.42 -18.23 -7.24
C ASP A 314 7.91 -18.47 -7.38
N GLU A 315 7.19 -18.55 -6.26
CA GLU A 315 5.74 -18.66 -6.26
C GLU A 315 5.07 -17.44 -6.93
N LEU A 316 5.47 -16.22 -6.59
CA LEU A 316 4.96 -15.00 -7.21
C LEU A 316 5.10 -15.03 -8.75
N PHE A 317 6.30 -15.33 -9.26
CA PHE A 317 6.59 -15.29 -10.70
C PHE A 317 6.01 -16.49 -11.48
N THR A 318 5.59 -17.57 -10.81
CA THR A 318 5.10 -18.80 -11.45
C THR A 318 3.65 -19.12 -11.14
N ALA A 319 3.00 -18.41 -10.22
CA ALA A 319 1.57 -18.55 -9.95
C ALA A 319 0.73 -18.22 -11.19
N PRO A 320 -0.50 -18.72 -11.30
CA PRO A 320 -1.43 -18.28 -12.32
C PRO A 320 -1.64 -16.77 -12.28
N SER A 321 -1.74 -16.13 -13.46
CA SER A 321 -1.89 -14.66 -13.56
C SER A 321 -3.32 -14.16 -13.31
N GLU A 322 -4.28 -15.08 -13.15
CA GLU A 322 -5.67 -14.71 -12.86
C GLU A 322 -5.77 -14.11 -11.46
N THR A 323 -6.39 -12.95 -11.38
CA THR A 323 -6.80 -12.32 -10.12
C THR A 323 -8.26 -12.63 -9.82
N THR A 324 -8.64 -12.51 -8.55
CA THR A 324 -10.03 -12.65 -8.10
C THR A 324 -10.45 -11.38 -7.34
N GLY A 325 -11.72 -11.25 -6.99
CA GLY A 325 -12.24 -10.08 -6.31
C GLY A 325 -12.68 -8.98 -7.28
N ARG A 326 -12.35 -7.72 -6.98
CA ARG A 326 -12.71 -6.59 -7.85
C ARG A 326 -11.77 -6.47 -9.05
N GLU A 327 -12.28 -5.90 -10.14
CA GLU A 327 -11.43 -5.47 -11.25
C GLU A 327 -10.59 -4.26 -10.82
N GLN A 328 -9.31 -4.25 -11.22
CA GLN A 328 -8.39 -3.15 -11.02
C GLN A 328 -7.60 -2.91 -12.29
N ALA A 329 -7.82 -1.77 -12.93
CA ALA A 329 -7.26 -1.44 -14.24
C ALA A 329 -5.72 -1.35 -14.23
N ASP A 330 -5.13 -0.99 -13.09
CA ASP A 330 -3.70 -0.77 -12.95
C ASP A 330 -2.90 -2.07 -12.80
N ILE A 331 -3.56 -3.19 -12.47
CA ILE A 331 -2.89 -4.50 -12.39
C ILE A 331 -2.70 -5.07 -13.80
N THR A 332 -1.62 -4.66 -14.45
CA THR A 332 -1.27 -5.01 -15.84
C THR A 332 0.17 -5.52 -15.94
N GLY A 333 0.56 -6.02 -17.12
CA GLY A 333 1.92 -6.52 -17.34
C GLY A 333 2.29 -7.72 -16.48
N LEU A 334 1.34 -8.65 -16.29
CA LEU A 334 1.48 -9.79 -15.39
C LEU A 334 2.49 -10.83 -15.88
N ILE A 335 3.40 -11.23 -14.98
CA ILE A 335 4.27 -12.41 -15.08
C ILE A 335 4.03 -13.22 -13.79
N GLY A 336 3.23 -14.27 -13.87
CA GLY A 336 2.64 -14.85 -12.68
C GLY A 336 1.76 -13.83 -11.95
N GLN A 337 2.00 -13.60 -10.68
CA GLN A 337 1.35 -12.54 -9.88
C GLN A 337 2.21 -11.26 -9.76
N TYR A 338 3.37 -11.19 -10.40
CA TYR A 338 4.14 -9.96 -10.57
C TYR A 338 3.44 -9.07 -11.60
N ALA A 339 3.07 -7.86 -11.23
CA ALA A 339 2.37 -6.90 -12.08
C ALA A 339 3.29 -5.73 -12.41
N HIS A 340 3.98 -5.75 -13.58
CA HIS A 340 4.94 -4.69 -13.91
C HIS A 340 4.28 -3.35 -14.16
N GLY A 341 3.03 -3.34 -14.62
CA GLY A 341 2.29 -2.12 -14.92
C GLY A 341 1.90 -1.29 -13.70
N ASN A 342 2.23 -1.75 -12.47
CA ASN A 342 1.96 -1.00 -11.25
C ASN A 342 3.11 -1.06 -10.24
N GLU A 343 3.29 -0.03 -9.46
CA GLU A 343 4.43 0.30 -8.61
C GLU A 343 4.73 -0.71 -7.50
N PRO A 344 3.75 -1.33 -6.83
CA PRO A 344 4.02 -2.30 -5.76
C PRO A 344 4.95 -3.44 -6.15
N SER A 345 5.03 -3.76 -7.46
CA SER A 345 5.88 -4.85 -7.98
C SER A 345 7.30 -4.43 -8.36
N HIS A 346 7.58 -3.16 -8.60
CA HIS A 346 8.79 -2.68 -9.29
C HIS A 346 10.12 -3.13 -8.66
N HIS A 347 10.17 -3.33 -7.35
CA HIS A 347 11.37 -3.73 -6.61
C HIS A 347 11.56 -5.24 -6.47
N ILE A 348 10.51 -6.05 -6.73
CA ILE A 348 10.44 -7.46 -6.29
C ILE A 348 11.52 -8.32 -6.95
N ALA A 349 11.77 -8.17 -8.26
CA ALA A 349 12.78 -8.95 -8.97
C ALA A 349 14.19 -8.79 -8.37
N TYR A 350 14.47 -7.66 -7.72
CA TYR A 350 15.78 -7.39 -7.10
C TYR A 350 15.97 -8.05 -5.72
N LEU A 351 14.90 -8.55 -5.11
CA LEU A 351 14.97 -9.26 -3.84
C LEU A 351 15.67 -10.61 -3.93
N TYR A 352 15.78 -11.21 -5.13
CA TYR A 352 16.64 -12.39 -5.31
C TYR A 352 18.11 -12.12 -4.96
N ASN A 353 18.57 -10.86 -4.96
CA ASN A 353 19.90 -10.50 -4.47
C ASN A 353 20.09 -10.74 -2.96
N ALA A 354 19.01 -10.89 -2.21
CA ALA A 354 19.04 -11.30 -0.79
C ALA A 354 18.97 -12.83 -0.61
N THR A 355 18.74 -13.61 -1.66
CA THR A 355 18.62 -15.07 -1.62
C THR A 355 19.95 -15.80 -1.90
N ASN A 356 19.90 -17.12 -2.02
CA ASN A 356 21.04 -17.94 -2.43
C ASN A 356 21.27 -17.91 -3.96
N ASN A 357 20.27 -17.50 -4.75
CA ASN A 357 20.30 -17.50 -6.21
C ASN A 357 20.10 -16.10 -6.82
N PRO A 358 21.11 -15.20 -6.71
CA PRO A 358 21.04 -13.84 -7.24
C PRO A 358 20.96 -13.78 -8.77
N GLY A 359 21.34 -14.86 -9.45
CA GLY A 359 21.19 -14.98 -10.90
C GLY A 359 19.75 -14.77 -11.36
N LYS A 360 18.77 -15.16 -10.54
CA LYS A 360 17.35 -14.96 -10.82
C LYS A 360 16.96 -13.46 -10.90
N THR A 361 17.65 -12.55 -10.16
CA THR A 361 17.48 -11.10 -10.38
C THR A 361 17.74 -10.75 -11.84
N SER A 362 18.91 -11.13 -12.35
CA SER A 362 19.27 -10.82 -13.75
C SER A 362 18.34 -11.48 -14.76
N TYR A 363 17.89 -12.70 -14.48
CA TYR A 363 16.93 -13.41 -15.35
C TYR A 363 15.60 -12.65 -15.44
N TRP A 364 14.94 -12.38 -14.29
CA TRP A 364 13.63 -11.73 -14.28
C TRP A 364 13.68 -10.28 -14.76
N VAL A 365 14.69 -9.49 -14.35
CA VAL A 365 14.87 -8.12 -14.85
C VAL A 365 15.02 -8.11 -16.38
N ASN A 366 15.76 -9.06 -16.95
CA ASN A 366 15.91 -9.17 -18.40
C ASN A 366 14.59 -9.57 -19.11
N GLU A 367 13.82 -10.49 -18.52
CA GLU A 367 12.48 -10.86 -19.01
C GLU A 367 11.55 -9.64 -19.01
N ILE A 368 11.51 -8.86 -17.93
CA ILE A 368 10.69 -7.65 -17.81
C ILE A 368 11.12 -6.62 -18.85
N LEU A 369 12.41 -6.32 -18.97
CA LEU A 369 12.94 -5.35 -19.95
C LEU A 369 12.60 -5.70 -21.39
N ASN A 370 12.45 -6.99 -21.72
CA ASN A 370 12.19 -7.45 -23.08
C ASN A 370 10.70 -7.67 -23.39
N SER A 371 9.88 -7.89 -22.37
CA SER A 371 8.46 -8.20 -22.56
C SER A 371 7.50 -7.04 -22.25
N GLN A 372 7.92 -6.09 -21.40
CA GLN A 372 7.02 -5.05 -20.87
C GLN A 372 7.22 -3.66 -21.50
N TYR A 373 8.20 -3.52 -22.41
CA TYR A 373 8.51 -2.27 -23.10
C TYR A 373 8.65 -2.49 -24.59
N GLN A 374 7.98 -1.67 -25.39
CA GLN A 374 7.96 -1.78 -26.85
C GLN A 374 8.18 -0.43 -27.52
N ASN A 375 8.73 -0.41 -28.75
CA ASN A 375 8.84 0.79 -29.57
C ASN A 375 7.51 1.07 -30.27
N ALA A 376 6.51 1.50 -29.50
CA ALA A 376 5.15 1.82 -29.95
C ALA A 376 4.57 2.94 -29.06
N PRO A 377 3.54 3.69 -29.52
CA PRO A 377 2.88 4.72 -28.71
C PRO A 377 2.29 4.21 -27.40
N ASP A 378 1.80 2.96 -27.39
CA ASP A 378 1.28 2.20 -26.26
C ASP A 378 2.30 1.17 -25.74
N GLY A 379 3.58 1.52 -25.79
CA GLY A 379 4.69 0.61 -25.52
C GLY A 379 4.99 0.31 -24.06
N LEU A 380 4.20 0.81 -23.11
CA LEU A 380 4.29 0.50 -21.68
C LEU A 380 3.20 -0.48 -21.28
N SER A 381 3.48 -1.35 -20.32
CA SER A 381 2.51 -2.32 -19.83
C SER A 381 1.49 -1.75 -18.82
N GLY A 382 1.64 -0.50 -18.41
CA GLY A 382 0.76 0.24 -17.50
C GLY A 382 0.83 1.73 -17.75
N ASN A 383 0.35 2.54 -16.79
CA ASN A 383 0.49 3.99 -16.82
C ASN A 383 1.97 4.38 -16.74
N GLU A 384 2.31 5.58 -17.20
CA GLU A 384 3.69 6.07 -17.16
C GLU A 384 4.08 6.59 -15.76
N ASP A 385 3.11 7.12 -15.03
CA ASP A 385 3.17 7.55 -13.64
C ASP A 385 4.32 8.52 -13.32
N CYS A 386 4.22 9.67 -14.00
CA CYS A 386 5.09 10.83 -13.74
C CYS A 386 6.59 10.51 -13.83
N GLY A 387 6.97 9.68 -14.79
CA GLY A 387 8.36 9.31 -15.03
C GLY A 387 8.81 8.01 -14.35
N GLN A 388 7.99 7.39 -13.51
CA GLN A 388 8.41 6.21 -12.74
C GLN A 388 8.63 4.98 -13.60
N MET A 389 7.70 4.61 -14.49
CA MET A 389 7.85 3.46 -15.39
C MET A 389 9.07 3.61 -16.30
N SER A 390 9.27 4.82 -16.82
CA SER A 390 10.42 5.14 -17.68
C SER A 390 11.73 5.14 -16.89
N ALA A 391 11.77 5.69 -15.69
CA ALA A 391 12.95 5.67 -14.82
C ALA A 391 13.33 4.24 -14.42
N TRP A 392 12.33 3.36 -14.17
CA TRP A 392 12.57 1.94 -13.95
C TRP A 392 13.30 1.30 -15.12
N TYR A 393 12.81 1.54 -16.36
CA TYR A 393 13.48 1.02 -17.57
C TYR A 393 14.91 1.54 -17.70
N VAL A 394 15.12 2.85 -17.51
CA VAL A 394 16.45 3.47 -17.60
C VAL A 394 17.41 2.81 -16.61
N MET A 395 17.06 2.78 -15.33
CA MET A 395 17.91 2.21 -14.28
C MET A 395 18.14 0.71 -14.45
N ALA A 396 17.07 -0.06 -14.67
CA ALA A 396 17.16 -1.51 -14.87
C ALA A 396 18.01 -1.87 -16.10
N SER A 397 17.88 -1.11 -17.20
CA SER A 397 18.68 -1.33 -18.43
C SER A 397 20.16 -1.01 -18.23
N MET A 398 20.51 -0.16 -17.26
CA MET A 398 21.90 0.07 -16.83
C MET A 398 22.44 -1.07 -15.97
N GLY A 399 21.59 -1.96 -15.50
CA GLY A 399 21.93 -3.01 -14.54
C GLY A 399 22.00 -2.51 -13.10
N LEU A 400 21.29 -1.44 -12.78
CA LEU A 400 21.26 -0.77 -11.47
C LEU A 400 19.81 -0.62 -10.98
N TYR A 401 19.59 -0.72 -9.66
CA TYR A 401 18.27 -0.44 -9.09
C TYR A 401 18.36 0.03 -7.64
N PRO A 402 17.70 1.14 -7.26
CA PRO A 402 17.67 1.66 -5.90
C PRO A 402 16.62 0.90 -5.06
N LEU A 403 16.92 -0.33 -4.62
CA LEU A 403 15.98 -1.20 -3.90
C LEU A 403 15.37 -0.54 -2.65
N VAL A 404 16.15 0.30 -1.97
CA VAL A 404 15.77 0.94 -0.71
C VAL A 404 16.15 2.41 -0.77
N PRO A 405 15.35 3.29 -1.40
CA PRO A 405 15.57 4.74 -1.33
C PRO A 405 15.72 5.20 0.13
N GLY A 406 16.62 6.15 0.40
CA GLY A 406 17.08 6.48 1.76
C GLY A 406 18.35 5.73 2.19
N LYS A 407 18.74 4.67 1.44
CA LYS A 407 20.05 4.03 1.52
C LYS A 407 20.81 4.29 0.22
N PRO A 408 22.05 4.82 0.26
CA PRO A 408 22.79 5.21 -0.95
C PRO A 408 23.41 4.00 -1.65
N HIS A 409 22.60 2.99 -1.97
CA HIS A 409 23.01 1.74 -2.59
C HIS A 409 22.15 1.39 -3.81
N TYR A 410 22.77 0.79 -4.82
CA TYR A 410 22.09 0.29 -6.02
C TYR A 410 22.36 -1.19 -6.19
N GLN A 411 21.29 -1.97 -6.33
CA GLN A 411 21.37 -3.40 -6.63
C GLN A 411 21.90 -3.63 -8.05
N LEU A 412 22.64 -4.71 -8.24
CA LEU A 412 23.20 -5.09 -9.54
C LEU A 412 22.34 -6.14 -10.22
N SER A 413 22.09 -5.91 -11.51
CA SER A 413 21.56 -6.88 -12.47
C SER A 413 22.39 -6.81 -13.76
N THR A 414 22.06 -7.65 -14.74
CA THR A 414 22.77 -7.64 -16.02
C THR A 414 22.38 -6.42 -16.85
N PRO A 415 23.33 -5.52 -17.22
CA PRO A 415 23.02 -4.41 -18.12
C PRO A 415 22.53 -4.91 -19.49
N LYS A 416 21.53 -4.23 -20.07
CA LYS A 416 20.98 -4.55 -21.40
C LYS A 416 21.95 -4.18 -22.54
N TRP A 417 22.74 -3.13 -22.37
CA TRP A 417 23.54 -2.46 -23.41
C TRP A 417 24.92 -3.10 -23.62
N ASP A 418 25.48 -3.01 -24.84
CA ASP A 418 26.89 -3.28 -25.09
C ASP A 418 27.79 -2.26 -24.36
N ALA A 419 27.33 -1.03 -24.28
CA ALA A 419 27.85 0.01 -23.39
C ALA A 419 26.81 1.07 -23.12
N ILE A 420 26.88 1.67 -21.92
CA ILE A 420 26.20 2.92 -21.58
C ILE A 420 27.21 3.91 -21.02
N GLN A 421 27.05 5.17 -21.36
CA GLN A 421 27.86 6.29 -20.83
C GLN A 421 26.95 7.36 -20.28
N LEU A 422 27.20 7.76 -19.05
CA LEU A 422 26.55 8.87 -18.37
C LEU A 422 27.54 10.00 -18.16
N GLU A 423 27.13 11.24 -18.46
CA GLU A 423 27.82 12.44 -18.03
C GLU A 423 27.42 12.74 -16.58
N LEU A 424 28.39 12.94 -15.70
CA LEU A 424 28.20 13.19 -14.29
C LEU A 424 28.68 14.61 -13.95
N THR A 425 28.26 15.10 -12.77
CA THR A 425 28.64 16.41 -12.26
C THR A 425 30.17 16.56 -12.19
N GLY A 426 30.66 17.80 -12.39
CA GLY A 426 32.08 18.12 -12.33
C GLY A 426 32.89 17.59 -13.53
N GLY A 427 32.26 17.32 -14.66
CA GLY A 427 32.91 16.83 -15.88
C GLY A 427 33.38 15.38 -15.81
N LYS A 428 32.91 14.62 -14.81
CA LYS A 428 33.12 13.19 -14.70
C LYS A 428 32.21 12.44 -15.67
N SER A 429 32.51 11.17 -15.91
CA SER A 429 31.62 10.27 -16.69
C SER A 429 31.71 8.85 -16.15
N LEU A 430 30.59 8.15 -16.19
CA LEU A 430 30.52 6.72 -15.92
C LEU A 430 30.29 5.97 -17.25
N LYS A 431 31.12 4.97 -17.53
CA LYS A 431 30.92 4.07 -18.67
C LYS A 431 30.80 2.64 -18.17
N ILE A 432 29.66 2.01 -18.41
CA ILE A 432 29.46 0.58 -18.17
C ILE A 432 29.56 -0.15 -19.50
N SER A 433 30.50 -1.07 -19.63
CA SER A 433 30.75 -1.88 -20.85
C SER A 433 30.49 -3.34 -20.58
N THR A 434 29.75 -3.99 -21.48
CA THR A 434 29.32 -5.38 -21.30
C THR A 434 29.96 -6.27 -22.39
N LYS A 435 30.40 -7.46 -22.00
CA LYS A 435 30.92 -8.48 -22.91
C LYS A 435 30.21 -9.82 -22.71
N GLY A 436 30.22 -10.67 -23.71
CA GLY A 436 29.57 -11.97 -23.68
C GLY A 436 28.09 -11.94 -24.03
N SER A 437 27.43 -13.06 -23.90
CA SER A 437 26.01 -13.23 -24.19
C SER A 437 25.33 -13.97 -23.05
N GLY A 438 24.01 -13.76 -22.88
CA GLY A 438 23.21 -14.38 -21.83
C GLY A 438 22.75 -13.40 -20.76
N SER A 439 21.92 -13.88 -19.85
CA SER A 439 21.21 -13.07 -18.85
C SER A 439 21.92 -13.00 -17.50
N TYR A 440 23.03 -13.71 -17.31
CA TYR A 440 23.67 -13.82 -16.01
C TYR A 440 24.99 -13.07 -15.95
N ILE A 441 25.27 -12.38 -14.85
CA ILE A 441 26.58 -11.77 -14.59
C ILE A 441 27.56 -12.88 -14.20
N THR A 442 28.74 -12.89 -14.83
CA THR A 442 29.84 -13.78 -14.51
C THR A 442 31.01 -13.06 -13.85
N SER A 443 31.21 -11.78 -14.14
CA SER A 443 32.14 -10.90 -13.44
C SER A 443 31.69 -9.43 -13.51
N TYR A 444 32.10 -8.65 -12.53
CA TYR A 444 31.84 -7.21 -12.44
C TYR A 444 33.09 -6.48 -11.93
N THR A 445 33.55 -5.47 -12.66
CA THR A 445 34.77 -4.72 -12.34
C THR A 445 34.51 -3.23 -12.35
N LEU A 446 34.89 -2.53 -11.28
CA LEU A 446 34.83 -1.08 -11.15
C LEU A 446 36.22 -0.50 -11.36
N GLY A 447 36.42 0.32 -12.40
CA GLY A 447 37.75 0.84 -12.75
C GLY A 447 38.73 -0.27 -13.14
N GLU A 448 39.92 -0.27 -12.51
CA GLU A 448 40.93 -1.31 -12.67
C GLU A 448 40.84 -2.43 -11.62
N GLU A 449 40.08 -2.17 -10.54
CA GLU A 449 39.84 -3.16 -9.50
C GLU A 449 38.64 -4.05 -9.88
N LEU A 450 38.87 -5.36 -9.98
CA LEU A 450 37.83 -6.34 -9.72
C LEU A 450 37.17 -5.91 -8.42
N ILE A 451 35.84 -5.81 -8.37
CA ILE A 451 35.18 -5.71 -7.07
C ILE A 451 35.86 -6.81 -6.25
N PRO A 452 36.74 -6.46 -5.29
CA PRO A 452 37.73 -7.40 -4.71
C PRO A 452 37.04 -8.60 -4.08
N ASP A 453 35.79 -8.41 -3.81
CA ASP A 453 34.88 -9.45 -3.45
C ASP A 453 33.94 -9.61 -4.64
N GLN A 454 34.10 -10.62 -5.43
CA GLN A 454 33.02 -11.19 -6.27
C GLN A 454 31.77 -11.48 -5.42
N GLN A 455 31.54 -10.74 -4.36
CA GLN A 455 30.73 -11.02 -3.19
C GLN A 455 29.64 -9.99 -2.98
N LYS A 456 29.81 -8.73 -3.50
CA LYS A 456 28.82 -7.67 -3.35
C LYS A 456 27.87 -7.63 -4.54
N ARG A 457 26.59 -7.59 -4.24
CA ARG A 457 25.51 -7.48 -5.23
C ARG A 457 24.96 -6.07 -5.38
N TYR A 458 25.70 -5.10 -4.89
CA TYR A 458 25.34 -3.69 -4.90
C TYR A 458 26.59 -2.80 -5.01
N VAL A 459 26.36 -1.58 -5.46
CA VAL A 459 27.33 -0.50 -5.46
C VAL A 459 26.76 0.69 -4.67
N THR A 460 27.66 1.55 -4.15
CA THR A 460 27.25 2.76 -3.45
C THR A 460 27.06 3.92 -4.42
N HIS A 461 26.31 4.94 -3.98
CA HIS A 461 26.16 6.17 -4.74
C HIS A 461 27.53 6.86 -4.99
N ASP A 462 28.41 6.90 -3.97
CA ASP A 462 29.74 7.48 -4.11
C ASP A 462 30.56 6.78 -5.20
N GLN A 463 30.54 5.44 -5.26
CA GLN A 463 31.21 4.67 -6.31
C GLN A 463 30.63 5.00 -7.70
N LEU A 464 29.33 5.24 -7.79
CA LEU A 464 28.67 5.57 -9.05
C LEU A 464 29.07 6.96 -9.53
N ILE A 465 28.98 7.98 -8.67
CA ILE A 465 29.32 9.39 -9.03
C ILE A 465 30.82 9.65 -9.15
N GLU A 466 31.66 8.76 -8.61
CA GLU A 466 33.11 8.79 -8.91
C GLU A 466 33.35 8.57 -10.40
N GLY A 467 32.48 7.80 -11.04
CA GLY A 467 32.53 7.56 -12.47
C GLY A 467 33.58 6.52 -12.88
N GLY A 468 34.18 6.72 -14.05
CA GLY A 468 35.18 5.81 -14.60
C GLY A 468 34.57 4.74 -15.52
N THR A 469 35.29 3.61 -15.69
CA THR A 469 34.85 2.54 -16.58
C THR A 469 34.57 1.29 -15.77
N TRP A 470 33.32 0.82 -15.85
CA TRP A 470 32.90 -0.46 -15.27
C TRP A 470 32.82 -1.50 -16.40
N LYS A 471 33.20 -2.74 -16.09
CA LYS A 471 33.15 -3.85 -17.05
C LYS A 471 32.33 -4.98 -16.47
N VAL A 472 31.36 -5.45 -17.25
CA VAL A 472 30.46 -6.55 -16.90
C VAL A 472 30.63 -7.68 -17.91
N GLU A 473 30.91 -8.89 -17.44
CA GLU A 473 30.88 -10.08 -18.28
C GLU A 473 29.59 -10.84 -18.09
N ARG A 474 28.97 -11.23 -19.19
CA ARG A 474 27.72 -12.00 -19.23
C ARG A 474 27.98 -13.45 -19.62
N GLY A 475 27.16 -14.36 -19.10
CA GLY A 475 27.16 -15.77 -19.45
C GLY A 475 25.76 -16.35 -19.51
N THR A 476 25.68 -17.56 -20.09
CA THR A 476 24.42 -18.30 -20.25
C THR A 476 24.13 -19.27 -19.10
N VAL A 477 25.06 -19.40 -18.17
CA VAL A 477 24.97 -20.34 -17.04
C VAL A 477 24.79 -19.58 -15.74
N GLU A 478 23.73 -19.92 -15.02
CA GLU A 478 23.45 -19.41 -13.69
C GLU A 478 24.55 -19.83 -12.67
N GLY A 479 24.77 -18.99 -11.66
CA GLY A 479 25.63 -19.34 -10.52
C GLY A 479 27.13 -19.20 -10.71
N LEU A 480 27.60 -18.66 -11.84
CA LEU A 480 29.01 -18.35 -12.04
C LEU A 480 29.49 -17.17 -11.19
N TRP A 481 28.60 -16.22 -10.91
CA TRP A 481 28.85 -15.11 -9.99
C TRP A 481 28.53 -15.53 -8.55
N LYS A 482 29.45 -16.24 -7.93
CA LYS A 482 29.34 -16.67 -6.54
C LYS A 482 29.62 -15.49 -5.62
N THR A 483 28.58 -14.98 -5.00
CA THR A 483 28.68 -13.90 -4.02
C THR A 483 28.43 -14.45 -2.62
N THR A 484 29.22 -14.01 -1.64
CA THR A 484 29.05 -14.38 -0.22
C THR A 484 28.38 -13.27 0.59
N GLN A 485 28.33 -12.04 0.06
CA GLN A 485 27.70 -10.89 0.67
C GLN A 485 26.36 -10.57 0.00
N ARG A 486 25.27 -11.02 0.62
CA ARG A 486 23.92 -10.65 0.22
C ARG A 486 23.63 -9.20 0.58
N TYR A 487 22.75 -8.56 -0.18
CA TYR A 487 22.22 -7.29 0.26
C TYR A 487 21.05 -7.56 1.20
N THR A 488 21.18 -7.08 2.42
CA THR A 488 20.12 -7.15 3.42
C THR A 488 20.02 -5.85 4.19
N THR A 489 18.86 -5.59 4.74
CA THR A 489 18.57 -4.48 5.63
C THR A 489 18.07 -5.01 6.97
N SER A 490 18.22 -4.24 8.04
CA SER A 490 17.73 -4.61 9.37
C SER A 490 17.43 -3.38 10.20
N LEU A 491 16.35 -3.45 10.96
CA LEU A 491 15.96 -2.42 11.94
C LEU A 491 16.76 -2.53 13.26
N ASN A 492 17.47 -3.61 13.48
CA ASN A 492 18.21 -3.87 14.73
C ASN A 492 17.29 -3.77 15.97
N ASN A 493 16.73 -4.88 16.38
CA ASN A 493 15.82 -5.00 17.53
C ASN A 493 14.38 -4.44 17.24
N PRO A 494 13.70 -4.96 16.23
CA PRO A 494 12.35 -4.54 15.88
C PRO A 494 11.31 -4.92 16.95
N THR A 495 10.20 -4.21 17.01
CA THR A 495 9.06 -4.57 17.87
C THR A 495 8.47 -5.91 17.39
N PRO A 496 8.20 -6.86 18.28
CA PRO A 496 7.53 -8.10 17.92
C PRO A 496 6.12 -7.87 17.38
N PRO A 497 5.58 -8.79 16.53
CA PRO A 497 4.24 -8.64 15.99
C PRO A 497 3.16 -8.60 17.08
N ALA A 498 2.03 -7.96 16.79
CA ALA A 498 0.86 -7.96 17.65
C ALA A 498 0.32 -9.38 17.88
N PRO A 499 -0.19 -9.71 19.07
CA PRO A 499 -0.83 -10.99 19.31
C PRO A 499 -2.10 -11.14 18.45
N ILE A 500 -2.57 -12.37 18.30
CA ILE A 500 -3.85 -12.67 17.65
C ILE A 500 -4.88 -12.86 18.76
N ILE A 501 -6.05 -12.21 18.60
CA ILE A 501 -7.20 -12.41 19.48
C ILE A 501 -8.28 -13.10 18.65
N ARG A 502 -8.60 -14.33 18.98
CA ARG A 502 -9.61 -15.10 18.29
C ARG A 502 -10.90 -15.13 19.11
N VAL A 503 -11.94 -14.49 18.58
CA VAL A 503 -13.27 -14.44 19.15
C VAL A 503 -14.31 -14.25 18.05
N ASN A 504 -15.50 -14.85 18.20
CA ASN A 504 -16.59 -14.55 17.27
C ASN A 504 -17.05 -13.11 17.51
N ARG A 505 -17.02 -12.28 16.48
CA ARG A 505 -17.44 -10.87 16.52
C ARG A 505 -18.88 -10.73 16.98
N THR A 506 -19.75 -11.60 16.48
CA THR A 506 -21.15 -11.72 16.93
C THR A 506 -21.38 -13.14 17.44
N PHE A 507 -22.10 -13.29 18.53
CA PHE A 507 -22.36 -14.60 19.14
C PHE A 507 -23.70 -14.67 19.85
N SER A 508 -24.22 -15.89 20.03
CA SER A 508 -25.34 -16.18 20.89
C SER A 508 -24.89 -17.00 22.11
N GLY A 509 -25.52 -16.78 23.26
CA GLY A 509 -25.13 -17.46 24.50
C GLY A 509 -23.77 -17.01 25.02
N ASN A 510 -22.72 -17.82 24.83
CA ASN A 510 -21.34 -17.52 25.20
C ASN A 510 -20.38 -17.90 24.07
N THR A 511 -19.27 -17.16 23.92
CA THR A 511 -18.24 -17.49 22.90
C THR A 511 -16.86 -17.65 23.54
N PRO A 512 -16.02 -18.58 23.05
CA PRO A 512 -14.64 -18.66 23.48
C PRO A 512 -13.85 -17.44 23.03
N VAL A 513 -12.89 -17.02 23.85
CA VAL A 513 -11.89 -16.00 23.55
C VAL A 513 -10.53 -16.64 23.72
N GLU A 514 -9.67 -16.56 22.71
CA GLU A 514 -8.32 -17.08 22.75
C GLU A 514 -7.31 -16.01 22.36
N ILE A 515 -6.22 -15.85 23.13
CA ILE A 515 -5.08 -15.02 22.76
C ILE A 515 -3.93 -15.91 22.34
N ILE A 516 -3.51 -15.77 21.09
CA ILE A 516 -2.44 -16.56 20.46
C ILE A 516 -1.22 -15.64 20.31
N PRO A 517 -0.09 -15.97 20.97
CA PRO A 517 1.16 -15.23 20.78
C PRO A 517 1.70 -15.44 19.37
N THR A 518 2.25 -14.39 18.79
CA THR A 518 2.90 -14.42 17.48
C THR A 518 4.42 -14.57 17.63
N GLY A 519 4.99 -15.56 16.98
CA GLY A 519 6.43 -15.84 17.03
C GLY A 519 6.92 -16.53 18.30
N SER A 520 8.25 -16.52 18.52
CA SER A 520 8.93 -17.09 19.69
C SER A 520 8.76 -16.27 20.98
N TYR A 521 8.06 -15.18 20.91
CA TYR A 521 7.85 -14.27 22.03
C TYR A 521 6.68 -14.76 22.88
N GLU A 522 6.97 -15.36 24.02
CA GLU A 522 5.98 -15.66 25.07
C GLU A 522 5.49 -14.40 25.80
N LEU A 523 5.99 -13.21 25.43
CA LEU A 523 5.75 -11.93 26.08
C LEU A 523 4.55 -11.24 25.42
N TRP A 524 3.37 -11.54 25.91
CA TRP A 524 2.17 -10.76 25.67
C TRP A 524 1.45 -10.56 27.01
N ARG A 525 0.65 -9.52 27.09
CA ARG A 525 -0.30 -9.31 28.19
C ARG A 525 -1.59 -8.74 27.63
N TYR A 526 -2.72 -9.06 28.26
CA TYR A 526 -3.90 -8.23 28.03
C TYR A 526 -3.71 -6.91 28.75
N ASP A 527 -4.12 -5.83 28.07
CA ASP A 527 -4.12 -4.48 28.63
C ASP A 527 -5.45 -4.18 29.29
N ARG A 528 -6.55 -4.41 28.53
CA ARG A 528 -7.92 -4.19 28.99
C ARG A 528 -8.84 -5.29 28.45
N TYR A 529 -9.88 -5.58 29.19
CA TYR A 529 -10.96 -6.45 28.72
C TYR A 529 -12.25 -6.16 29.49
N GLU A 530 -13.38 -6.45 28.85
CA GLU A 530 -14.70 -6.34 29.43
C GLU A 530 -15.52 -7.60 29.11
N ASN A 531 -16.31 -8.07 30.09
CA ASN A 531 -17.22 -9.22 29.95
C ASN A 531 -16.59 -10.54 29.50
N VAL A 532 -15.32 -10.79 29.88
CA VAL A 532 -14.61 -12.04 29.66
C VAL A 532 -14.25 -12.72 30.99
N LYS A 533 -14.55 -14.01 31.10
CA LYS A 533 -14.08 -14.87 32.20
C LYS A 533 -12.89 -15.67 31.75
N TRP A 534 -11.71 -15.37 32.27
CA TRP A 534 -10.46 -16.05 31.92
C TRP A 534 -10.22 -17.32 32.71
N LYS A 535 -9.55 -18.30 32.07
CA LYS A 535 -9.07 -19.53 32.68
C LYS A 535 -7.54 -19.54 32.68
N LYS A 536 -6.93 -19.96 33.79
CA LYS A 536 -5.49 -20.15 33.89
C LYS A 536 -5.08 -21.48 33.28
N ASP A 537 -4.05 -21.44 32.40
CA ASP A 537 -3.41 -22.65 31.89
C ASP A 537 -2.54 -23.32 32.99
N ARG A 538 -1.90 -24.48 32.67
CA ARG A 538 -1.02 -25.21 33.60
C ARG A 538 0.21 -24.39 34.05
N LYS A 539 0.58 -23.32 33.32
CA LYS A 539 1.67 -22.37 33.65
C LYS A 539 1.12 -21.12 34.34
N GLY A 540 -0.15 -21.06 34.69
CA GLY A 540 -0.80 -19.93 35.38
C GLY A 540 -1.17 -18.77 34.47
N ARG A 541 -1.14 -18.95 33.12
CA ARG A 541 -1.43 -17.89 32.13
C ARG A 541 -2.88 -17.92 31.70
N GLU A 542 -3.47 -16.76 31.55
CA GLU A 542 -4.87 -16.59 31.17
C GLU A 542 -4.96 -16.31 29.66
N ARG A 543 -4.88 -17.37 28.83
CA ARG A 543 -4.92 -17.29 27.37
C ARG A 543 -6.27 -17.64 26.74
N ILE A 544 -7.09 -18.36 27.50
CA ILE A 544 -8.40 -18.84 27.06
C ILE A 544 -9.43 -18.30 28.03
N GLY A 545 -10.42 -17.63 27.48
CA GLY A 545 -11.55 -17.06 28.21
C GLY A 545 -12.88 -17.43 27.61
N THR A 546 -13.94 -16.91 28.17
CA THR A 546 -15.30 -17.02 27.66
C THR A 546 -15.97 -15.66 27.78
N ALA A 547 -16.36 -15.07 26.65
CA ALA A 547 -17.19 -13.87 26.61
C ALA A 547 -18.66 -14.25 26.83
N TYR A 548 -19.38 -13.47 27.62
CA TYR A 548 -20.77 -13.75 28.03
C TYR A 548 -21.74 -12.60 27.77
N ASP A 549 -21.22 -11.41 27.43
CA ASP A 549 -21.99 -10.24 27.05
C ASP A 549 -21.17 -9.35 26.09
N ASN A 550 -21.75 -8.27 25.58
CA ASN A 550 -21.02 -7.29 24.76
C ASN A 550 -19.74 -6.85 25.47
N GLY A 551 -18.65 -6.74 24.74
CA GLY A 551 -17.40 -6.37 25.36
C GLY A 551 -16.23 -6.31 24.38
N PHE A 552 -15.03 -6.26 24.95
CA PHE A 552 -13.79 -6.18 24.18
C PHE A 552 -12.63 -6.86 24.92
N VAL A 553 -11.58 -7.16 24.15
CA VAL A 553 -10.26 -7.57 24.65
C VAL A 553 -9.20 -6.79 23.87
N THR A 554 -8.26 -6.22 24.61
CA THR A 554 -7.04 -5.62 24.07
C THR A 554 -5.84 -6.41 24.59
N ALA A 555 -4.99 -6.85 23.67
CA ALA A 555 -3.76 -7.57 23.99
C ALA A 555 -2.57 -6.91 23.35
N ILE A 556 -1.47 -6.81 24.08
CA ILE A 556 -0.24 -6.15 23.62
C ILE A 556 0.95 -7.08 23.68
N THR A 557 1.87 -6.90 22.76
CA THR A 557 3.22 -7.45 22.84
C THR A 557 4.13 -6.36 23.40
N PRO A 558 4.55 -6.44 24.69
CA PRO A 558 5.38 -5.41 25.28
C PRO A 558 6.80 -5.47 24.73
N HIS A 559 7.35 -4.33 24.36
CA HIS A 559 8.76 -4.19 24.02
C HIS A 559 9.44 -3.27 25.02
N PHE A 560 10.61 -3.65 25.52
CA PHE A 560 11.34 -2.87 26.51
C PHE A 560 11.88 -1.57 25.87
N GLY A 561 11.19 -0.45 26.15
CA GLY A 561 11.69 0.89 25.86
C GLY A 561 10.88 1.75 24.92
N TYR A 562 10.20 1.19 23.90
CA TYR A 562 9.54 2.02 22.88
C TYR A 562 8.46 1.20 22.15
N GLY A 563 7.23 1.68 22.13
CA GLY A 563 6.13 1.18 21.32
C GLY A 563 5.62 -0.23 21.69
N ASN A 564 4.35 -0.45 21.46
CA ASN A 564 3.71 -1.75 21.61
C ASN A 564 2.91 -2.00 20.33
N HIS A 565 2.88 -3.24 19.84
CA HIS A 565 1.88 -3.63 18.87
C HIS A 565 0.65 -4.15 19.60
N ILE A 566 -0.50 -3.56 19.32
CA ILE A 566 -1.74 -3.77 20.05
C ILE A 566 -2.78 -4.44 19.16
N ALA A 567 -3.28 -5.59 19.57
CA ALA A 567 -4.46 -6.19 18.97
C ALA A 567 -5.70 -5.85 19.83
N LYS A 568 -6.80 -5.54 19.15
CA LYS A 568 -8.09 -5.23 19.77
C LYS A 568 -9.17 -6.07 19.11
N ALA A 569 -10.01 -6.71 19.93
CA ALA A 569 -11.18 -7.42 19.46
C ALA A 569 -12.42 -6.94 20.22
N LEU A 570 -13.46 -6.65 19.47
CA LEU A 570 -14.81 -6.35 19.96
C LEU A 570 -15.69 -7.57 19.74
N PHE A 571 -16.68 -7.77 20.62
CA PHE A 571 -17.65 -8.82 20.44
C PHE A 571 -19.02 -8.36 20.93
N THR A 572 -20.03 -8.69 20.12
CA THR A 572 -21.41 -8.29 20.33
C THR A 572 -22.27 -9.54 20.48
N LYS A 573 -23.01 -9.60 21.58
CA LYS A 573 -23.98 -10.64 21.79
C LYS A 573 -25.25 -10.29 21.04
N ARG A 574 -25.50 -11.00 19.95
CA ARG A 574 -26.69 -10.78 19.13
C ARG A 574 -27.95 -11.27 19.85
N ASP A 575 -29.05 -10.63 19.54
CA ASP A 575 -30.36 -11.11 19.98
C ASP A 575 -30.78 -12.27 19.07
N ASP A 576 -30.80 -13.48 19.62
CA ASP A 576 -31.21 -14.70 18.90
C ASP A 576 -32.69 -14.71 18.51
N ASN A 577 -33.43 -13.68 18.89
CA ASN A 577 -34.81 -13.53 18.51
C ASN A 577 -34.98 -13.25 17.01
N TYR A 578 -33.96 -12.70 16.35
CA TYR A 578 -34.01 -12.27 14.97
C TYR A 578 -33.31 -13.23 14.02
N THR A 579 -33.94 -13.46 12.85
CA THR A 579 -33.34 -14.05 11.67
C THR A 579 -33.67 -13.21 10.44
N ALA A 580 -32.75 -13.05 9.51
CA ALA A 580 -32.98 -12.23 8.30
C ALA A 580 -32.66 -13.04 7.04
N GLU A 581 -33.42 -12.79 5.96
CA GLU A 581 -33.20 -13.37 4.64
C GLU A 581 -33.60 -12.39 3.52
N TRP A 582 -32.87 -12.41 2.42
CA TRP A 582 -33.23 -11.67 1.21
C TRP A 582 -34.31 -12.44 0.46
N ILE A 583 -35.50 -11.86 0.39
CA ILE A 583 -36.63 -12.41 -0.39
C ILE A 583 -36.50 -12.02 -1.85
N GLN A 584 -35.93 -10.85 -2.12
CA GLN A 584 -35.62 -10.31 -3.43
C GLN A 584 -34.34 -9.49 -3.35
N GLY A 585 -33.57 -9.46 -4.45
CA GLY A 585 -32.30 -8.77 -4.54
C GLY A 585 -31.14 -9.65 -4.03
N THR A 586 -29.97 -9.48 -4.63
CA THR A 586 -28.77 -10.25 -4.29
C THR A 586 -27.61 -9.33 -3.90
N PRO A 587 -27.12 -9.36 -2.66
CA PRO A 587 -25.93 -8.61 -2.28
C PRO A 587 -24.75 -8.96 -3.18
N THR A 588 -24.00 -7.95 -3.62
CA THR A 588 -22.76 -8.15 -4.37
C THR A 588 -21.76 -8.89 -3.50
N ALA A 589 -21.04 -9.86 -4.05
CA ALA A 589 -20.19 -10.79 -3.30
C ALA A 589 -19.20 -10.09 -2.33
N GLN A 590 -18.66 -8.94 -2.72
CA GLN A 590 -17.74 -8.15 -1.89
C GLN A 590 -18.42 -7.27 -0.83
N TYR A 591 -19.76 -7.10 -0.88
CA TYR A 591 -20.52 -6.24 0.03
C TYR A 591 -21.65 -7.00 0.71
N THR A 592 -21.36 -8.17 1.25
CA THR A 592 -22.36 -9.00 1.94
C THR A 592 -22.43 -8.73 3.44
N ALA A 593 -21.44 -8.04 4.02
CA ALA A 593 -21.25 -7.88 5.47
C ALA A 593 -21.31 -9.22 6.26
N GLY A 594 -21.12 -10.37 5.58
CA GLY A 594 -21.26 -11.71 6.16
C GLY A 594 -22.65 -12.33 5.96
N GLY A 595 -23.54 -11.72 5.17
CA GLY A 595 -24.86 -12.23 4.79
C GLY A 595 -26.04 -11.45 5.38
N ALA A 596 -27.27 -11.91 5.10
CA ALA A 596 -28.49 -11.21 5.54
C ALA A 596 -28.57 -10.98 7.06
N GLY A 597 -27.96 -11.88 7.85
CA GLY A 597 -27.92 -11.77 9.31
C GLY A 597 -27.17 -10.53 9.84
N ALA A 598 -26.32 -9.89 9.03
CA ALA A 598 -25.63 -8.65 9.37
C ALA A 598 -26.61 -7.48 9.55
N ALA A 599 -27.82 -7.55 8.97
CA ALA A 599 -28.83 -6.54 9.16
C ALA A 599 -29.49 -6.55 10.56
N VAL A 600 -29.17 -7.52 11.41
CA VAL A 600 -29.72 -7.71 12.77
C VAL A 600 -28.69 -8.22 13.76
N ASP A 601 -27.42 -7.93 13.55
CA ASP A 601 -26.32 -8.45 14.37
C ASP A 601 -25.85 -7.49 15.48
N GLY A 602 -26.37 -6.26 15.48
CA GLY A 602 -26.06 -5.21 16.44
C GLY A 602 -24.87 -4.35 16.05
N ILE A 603 -24.32 -4.50 14.83
CA ILE A 603 -23.18 -3.74 14.31
C ILE A 603 -23.67 -2.68 13.32
N GLU A 604 -23.38 -1.44 13.60
CA GLU A 604 -23.64 -0.34 12.68
C GLU A 604 -22.41 -0.02 11.83
N GLY A 605 -22.60 0.23 10.53
CA GLY A 605 -21.57 0.78 9.64
C GLY A 605 -21.33 2.27 9.93
N ASP A 606 -20.15 2.77 9.59
CA ASP A 606 -19.83 4.19 9.58
C ASP A 606 -19.90 4.76 8.13
N THR A 607 -19.35 5.94 7.89
CA THR A 607 -19.31 6.53 6.55
C THR A 607 -18.29 5.88 5.62
N ASP A 608 -17.34 5.13 6.13
CA ASP A 608 -16.40 4.36 5.31
C ASP A 608 -16.93 2.94 5.06
N TRP A 609 -17.66 2.80 3.96
CA TRP A 609 -18.29 1.54 3.55
C TRP A 609 -17.28 0.39 3.28
N ARG A 610 -16.01 0.71 3.06
CA ARG A 610 -14.94 -0.26 2.75
C ARG A 610 -14.55 -1.12 3.95
N LYS A 611 -14.94 -0.74 5.16
CA LYS A 611 -14.72 -1.50 6.40
C LYS A 611 -15.57 -2.77 6.53
N GLY A 612 -16.46 -3.05 5.57
CA GLY A 612 -17.15 -4.33 5.46
C GLY A 612 -18.39 -4.50 6.35
N HIS A 613 -18.95 -3.40 6.91
CA HIS A 613 -20.16 -3.45 7.75
C HIS A 613 -21.47 -3.20 6.99
N TRP A 614 -21.37 -2.90 5.71
CA TRP A 614 -22.50 -2.56 4.86
C TRP A 614 -22.86 -3.69 3.90
N ILE A 615 -24.14 -3.90 3.69
CA ILE A 615 -24.68 -4.80 2.67
C ILE A 615 -25.00 -3.95 1.45
N GLY A 616 -24.38 -4.23 0.30
CA GLY A 616 -24.53 -3.50 -0.95
C GLY A 616 -25.22 -4.29 -2.04
N ILE A 617 -26.24 -3.72 -2.67
CA ILE A 617 -26.99 -4.30 -3.81
C ILE A 617 -26.95 -3.33 -4.98
N GLN A 618 -26.61 -3.83 -6.17
CA GLN A 618 -26.45 -3.01 -7.37
C GLN A 618 -27.59 -3.21 -8.37
N GLY A 619 -28.20 -2.11 -8.82
CA GLY A 619 -29.04 -2.07 -10.01
C GLY A 619 -30.39 -2.76 -9.91
N GLU A 620 -30.75 -3.33 -8.76
CA GLU A 620 -32.03 -4.01 -8.56
C GLU A 620 -32.70 -3.59 -7.26
N ASP A 621 -34.03 -3.69 -7.23
CA ASP A 621 -34.83 -3.52 -6.03
C ASP A 621 -34.62 -4.72 -5.09
N ALA A 622 -34.75 -4.51 -3.79
CA ALA A 622 -34.56 -5.56 -2.83
C ALA A 622 -35.60 -5.58 -1.71
N ILE A 623 -35.82 -6.78 -1.17
CA ILE A 623 -36.69 -7.03 -0.03
C ILE A 623 -35.94 -7.88 0.98
N LEU A 624 -35.70 -7.33 2.15
CA LEU A 624 -35.19 -8.04 3.30
C LEU A 624 -36.35 -8.40 4.23
N GLU A 625 -36.51 -9.70 4.55
CA GLU A 625 -37.46 -10.16 5.55
C GLU A 625 -36.73 -10.55 6.85
N ILE A 626 -37.20 -10.02 7.96
CA ILE A 626 -36.72 -10.32 9.31
C ILE A 626 -37.86 -11.06 10.04
N SER A 627 -37.56 -12.22 10.59
CA SER A 627 -38.50 -13.02 11.38
C SER A 627 -38.09 -13.02 12.85
N LEU A 628 -39.06 -12.82 13.74
CA LEU A 628 -38.88 -12.88 15.19
C LEU A 628 -39.40 -14.22 15.70
N LYS A 629 -38.56 -14.95 16.45
CA LYS A 629 -38.97 -16.22 17.12
C LYS A 629 -40.06 -15.95 18.16
N GLU A 630 -39.86 -14.91 18.95
CA GLU A 630 -40.82 -14.39 19.92
C GLU A 630 -41.26 -13.01 19.45
N PRO A 631 -42.57 -12.82 19.15
CA PRO A 631 -43.10 -11.52 18.74
C PRO A 631 -42.84 -10.46 19.81
N LYS A 632 -42.43 -9.25 19.37
CA LYS A 632 -42.04 -8.14 20.21
C LYS A 632 -42.78 -6.85 19.85
N SER A 633 -43.23 -6.09 20.84
CA SER A 633 -43.74 -4.74 20.64
C SER A 633 -42.54 -3.76 20.56
N ALA A 634 -42.69 -2.69 19.81
CA ALA A 634 -41.72 -1.63 19.70
C ALA A 634 -42.39 -0.30 19.35
N ASP A 635 -41.80 0.82 19.76
CA ASP A 635 -42.30 2.14 19.41
C ASP A 635 -41.89 2.57 18.00
N SER A 636 -40.76 2.10 17.54
CA SER A 636 -40.26 2.40 16.21
C SER A 636 -39.32 1.32 15.66
N ILE A 637 -39.07 1.39 14.34
CA ILE A 637 -38.08 0.58 13.64
C ILE A 637 -37.10 1.54 12.99
N THR A 638 -35.79 1.30 13.14
CA THR A 638 -34.76 2.06 12.44
C THR A 638 -34.18 1.23 11.31
N VAL A 639 -33.83 1.86 10.18
CA VAL A 639 -33.17 1.26 9.02
C VAL A 639 -31.99 2.14 8.66
N GLY A 640 -30.80 1.59 8.61
CA GLY A 640 -29.60 2.31 8.17
C GLY A 640 -29.46 2.29 6.65
N VAL A 641 -29.16 3.44 6.03
CA VAL A 641 -28.77 3.56 4.62
C VAL A 641 -27.60 4.53 4.48
N LEU A 642 -26.72 4.25 3.51
CA LEU A 642 -25.54 5.05 3.22
C LEU A 642 -25.64 5.70 1.85
N LYS A 643 -25.10 6.90 1.73
CA LYS A 643 -24.86 7.58 0.46
C LYS A 643 -23.38 7.96 0.34
N ASP A 644 -22.76 7.56 -0.76
CA ASP A 644 -21.46 8.04 -1.24
C ASP A 644 -21.47 7.95 -2.77
N ILE A 645 -21.96 8.98 -3.41
CA ILE A 645 -22.17 8.93 -4.87
C ILE A 645 -20.86 8.79 -5.64
N ARG A 646 -19.74 9.31 -5.13
CA ARG A 646 -18.43 9.14 -5.76
C ARG A 646 -18.03 7.67 -5.86
N ALA A 647 -18.49 6.85 -4.91
CA ALA A 647 -18.32 5.40 -4.88
C ALA A 647 -19.51 4.64 -5.50
N TRP A 648 -20.34 5.29 -6.34
CA TRP A 648 -21.51 4.72 -6.99
C TRP A 648 -22.67 4.36 -6.04
N ILE A 649 -22.60 4.79 -4.77
CA ILE A 649 -23.59 4.48 -3.73
C ILE A 649 -24.61 5.62 -3.65
N ALA A 650 -25.78 5.40 -4.21
CA ALA A 650 -26.92 6.33 -4.12
C ALA A 650 -27.84 5.94 -2.96
N LEU A 651 -28.65 6.89 -2.47
CA LEU A 651 -29.79 6.52 -1.64
C LEU A 651 -30.82 5.77 -2.50
N PRO A 652 -31.60 4.82 -1.94
CA PRO A 652 -32.76 4.26 -2.63
C PRO A 652 -33.78 5.34 -2.98
N ASN A 653 -34.56 5.19 -4.06
CA ASN A 653 -35.69 6.09 -4.37
C ASN A 653 -36.64 6.17 -3.20
N ASN A 654 -36.94 5.00 -2.61
CA ASN A 654 -37.69 4.93 -1.37
C ASN A 654 -37.27 3.71 -0.53
N VAL A 655 -37.55 3.80 0.77
CA VAL A 655 -37.48 2.69 1.73
C VAL A 655 -38.86 2.54 2.35
N THR A 656 -39.49 1.37 2.15
CA THR A 656 -40.83 1.05 2.72
C THR A 656 -40.71 -0.04 3.75
N VAL A 657 -41.21 0.21 4.97
CA VAL A 657 -41.23 -0.77 6.05
C VAL A 657 -42.66 -1.31 6.23
N LEU A 658 -42.76 -2.63 6.20
CA LEU A 658 -43.98 -3.38 6.48
C LEU A 658 -43.75 -4.29 7.69
N VAL A 659 -44.78 -4.50 8.47
CA VAL A 659 -44.80 -5.46 9.58
C VAL A 659 -45.93 -6.45 9.47
N LEU A 660 -45.71 -7.63 9.96
CA LEU A 660 -46.73 -8.64 10.20
C LEU A 660 -46.90 -8.74 11.71
N PHE A 661 -48.05 -8.26 12.21
CA PHE A 661 -48.38 -8.39 13.62
C PHE A 661 -48.74 -9.83 14.00
N GLN A 662 -48.53 -10.18 15.26
CA GLN A 662 -48.84 -11.51 15.77
C GLN A 662 -50.31 -11.87 15.52
N GLY A 663 -50.50 -13.02 14.85
CA GLY A 663 -51.84 -13.51 14.52
C GLY A 663 -52.51 -12.85 13.32
N ALA A 664 -51.88 -11.89 12.65
CA ALA A 664 -52.37 -11.27 11.42
C ALA A 664 -51.93 -12.13 10.19
N GLU A 665 -52.77 -12.15 9.17
CA GLU A 665 -52.48 -12.77 7.86
C GLU A 665 -51.91 -11.77 6.85
N ASN A 666 -52.19 -10.51 7.01
CA ASN A 666 -51.84 -9.45 6.07
C ASN A 666 -50.73 -8.52 6.63
N TRP A 667 -49.83 -8.13 5.75
CA TRP A 667 -48.82 -7.15 6.04
C TRP A 667 -49.40 -5.75 6.20
N THR A 668 -48.89 -5.00 7.17
CA THR A 668 -49.27 -3.61 7.42
C THR A 668 -48.08 -2.72 7.08
N THR A 669 -48.26 -1.74 6.20
CA THR A 669 -47.22 -0.75 5.92
C THR A 669 -47.15 0.25 7.07
N LEU A 670 -46.00 0.35 7.71
CA LEU A 670 -45.69 1.33 8.75
C LEU A 670 -45.42 2.73 8.16
N GLY A 671 -44.76 2.76 7.03
CA GLY A 671 -44.43 3.97 6.33
C GLY A 671 -43.47 3.76 5.16
N THR A 672 -43.41 4.82 4.34
CA THR A 672 -42.48 4.92 3.23
C THR A 672 -41.69 6.21 3.36
N ARG A 673 -40.37 6.12 3.25
CA ARG A 673 -39.48 7.28 3.14
C ARG A 673 -39.05 7.43 1.71
N ASN A 674 -39.53 8.50 1.05
CA ASN A 674 -39.10 8.87 -0.30
C ASN A 674 -37.96 9.85 -0.20
N PHE A 675 -36.97 9.74 -1.10
CA PHE A 675 -35.89 10.69 -1.24
C PHE A 675 -36.05 11.54 -2.48
N GLU A 676 -35.86 12.85 -2.33
CA GLU A 676 -35.86 13.72 -3.49
C GLU A 676 -34.68 13.43 -4.41
N TYR A 677 -34.88 13.55 -5.70
CA TYR A 677 -33.87 13.23 -6.71
C TYR A 677 -32.49 13.87 -6.46
N ARG A 678 -32.48 15.15 -6.00
CA ARG A 678 -31.21 15.81 -5.62
C ARG A 678 -30.52 15.19 -4.42
N ALA A 679 -31.24 14.62 -3.48
CA ALA A 679 -30.68 13.98 -2.29
C ALA A 679 -30.06 12.63 -2.64
N LEU A 680 -30.50 11.93 -3.69
CA LEU A 680 -29.98 10.64 -4.10
C LEU A 680 -28.51 10.73 -4.51
N PHE A 681 -28.13 11.82 -5.15
CA PHE A 681 -26.85 11.99 -5.86
C PHE A 681 -26.02 13.17 -5.32
N ALA A 682 -26.13 13.51 -4.01
CA ALA A 682 -25.24 14.50 -3.41
C ALA A 682 -23.82 13.94 -3.26
N GLU A 683 -22.81 14.81 -3.29
CA GLU A 683 -21.39 14.39 -3.37
C GLU A 683 -20.79 13.89 -2.05
N GLU A 684 -21.32 14.33 -0.90
CA GLU A 684 -20.75 13.98 0.41
C GLU A 684 -21.30 12.66 0.94
N PRO A 685 -20.44 11.79 1.50
CA PRO A 685 -20.88 10.60 2.22
C PRO A 685 -21.79 10.98 3.40
N ILE A 686 -22.89 10.26 3.56
CA ILE A 686 -23.81 10.47 4.65
C ILE A 686 -24.46 9.14 5.06
N ARG A 687 -24.52 8.88 6.37
CA ARG A 687 -25.33 7.81 6.94
C ARG A 687 -26.68 8.38 7.41
N LEU A 688 -27.76 7.72 7.03
CA LEU A 688 -29.12 8.08 7.47
C LEU A 688 -29.72 6.95 8.30
N SER A 689 -30.36 7.31 9.41
CA SER A 689 -31.25 6.41 10.15
C SER A 689 -32.70 6.87 9.93
N LEU A 690 -33.56 5.95 9.52
CA LEU A 690 -34.94 6.23 9.15
C LEU A 690 -35.87 5.65 10.21
N PRO A 691 -36.41 6.46 11.15
CA PRO A 691 -37.36 5.98 12.13
C PRO A 691 -38.76 5.80 11.49
N PHE A 692 -39.33 4.62 11.69
CA PHE A 692 -40.72 4.31 11.36
C PHE A 692 -41.50 3.97 12.64
N LYS A 693 -42.54 4.71 12.96
CA LYS A 693 -43.37 4.50 14.16
C LYS A 693 -44.34 3.37 13.95
N THR A 694 -44.43 2.44 14.87
CA THR A 694 -45.35 1.29 14.78
C THR A 694 -46.78 1.67 15.12
N GLY A 695 -46.99 2.61 16.05
CA GLY A 695 -48.32 3.10 16.46
C GLY A 695 -49.25 2.04 17.07
N SER A 696 -48.73 0.85 17.45
CA SER A 696 -49.50 -0.28 17.95
C SER A 696 -48.79 -0.98 19.07
N GLU A 697 -49.50 -1.38 20.13
CA GLU A 697 -49.04 -2.25 21.21
C GLU A 697 -49.01 -3.75 20.79
N THR A 698 -49.55 -4.09 19.61
CA THR A 698 -49.62 -5.47 19.14
C THR A 698 -48.23 -5.93 18.74
N PRO A 699 -47.75 -7.07 19.27
CA PRO A 699 -46.42 -7.56 18.97
C PRO A 699 -46.21 -7.86 17.46
N ILE A 700 -45.02 -7.52 16.97
CA ILE A 700 -44.56 -7.77 15.59
C ILE A 700 -43.96 -9.17 15.54
N SER A 701 -44.35 -9.97 14.56
CA SER A 701 -43.79 -11.30 14.30
C SER A 701 -42.80 -11.31 13.15
N LYS A 702 -43.01 -10.41 12.14
CA LYS A 702 -42.08 -10.25 11.01
C LYS A 702 -42.01 -8.80 10.55
N ILE A 703 -40.87 -8.47 9.96
CA ILE A 703 -40.61 -7.16 9.34
C ILE A 703 -40.18 -7.39 7.90
N ARG A 704 -40.67 -6.57 6.96
CA ARG A 704 -40.08 -6.47 5.61
C ARG A 704 -39.62 -5.06 5.38
N VAL A 705 -38.41 -4.94 4.85
CA VAL A 705 -37.89 -3.67 4.36
C VAL A 705 -37.70 -3.79 2.86
N TYR A 706 -38.44 -2.96 2.14
CA TYR A 706 -38.37 -2.86 0.69
C TYR A 706 -37.50 -1.66 0.33
N TYR A 707 -36.55 -1.87 -0.58
CA TYR A 707 -35.66 -0.85 -1.11
C TYR A 707 -35.91 -0.72 -2.62
N GLU A 708 -36.30 0.45 -3.09
CA GLU A 708 -36.36 0.76 -4.51
C GLU A 708 -35.05 1.40 -4.95
N ASN A 709 -34.30 0.71 -5.81
CA ASN A 709 -32.99 1.19 -6.27
C ASN A 709 -33.12 2.51 -7.03
N ALA A 710 -32.12 3.40 -6.95
CA ALA A 710 -32.12 4.70 -7.63
C ALA A 710 -31.98 4.59 -9.16
N GLY A 711 -31.62 3.42 -9.68
CA GLY A 711 -31.41 3.16 -11.09
C GLY A 711 -29.98 3.50 -11.57
N GLU A 712 -29.84 4.09 -12.74
CA GLU A 712 -28.56 4.40 -13.34
C GLU A 712 -27.93 5.69 -12.79
N LEU A 713 -26.61 5.71 -12.74
CA LEU A 713 -25.81 6.87 -12.37
C LEU A 713 -25.98 7.99 -13.40
N MET A 714 -25.92 9.22 -12.91
CA MET A 714 -26.24 10.43 -13.66
C MET A 714 -25.25 10.74 -14.79
N PRO A 715 -25.67 11.46 -15.85
CA PRO A 715 -24.80 11.81 -16.98
C PRO A 715 -23.53 12.60 -16.63
N TRP A 716 -23.50 13.28 -15.50
CA TRP A 716 -22.32 14.01 -15.02
C TRP A 716 -21.34 13.14 -14.21
N HIS A 717 -21.77 11.96 -13.80
CA HIS A 717 -20.96 11.04 -13.01
C HIS A 717 -19.98 10.26 -13.91
N PRO A 718 -18.72 9.98 -13.49
CA PRO A 718 -17.79 9.17 -14.29
C PRO A 718 -18.33 7.80 -14.71
N GLY A 719 -19.17 7.18 -13.89
CA GLY A 719 -19.88 5.93 -14.20
C GLY A 719 -21.27 6.13 -14.82
N ALA A 720 -21.52 7.22 -15.54
CA ALA A 720 -22.83 7.49 -16.12
C ALA A 720 -23.39 6.34 -16.96
N GLY A 721 -24.67 5.99 -16.74
CA GLY A 721 -25.33 4.88 -17.41
C GLY A 721 -25.08 3.50 -16.80
N TYR A 722 -24.20 3.38 -15.82
CA TYR A 722 -24.05 2.15 -15.02
C TYR A 722 -25.05 2.14 -13.86
N PRO A 723 -25.49 0.94 -13.39
CA PRO A 723 -26.42 0.84 -12.28
C PRO A 723 -25.77 1.29 -10.97
N SER A 724 -26.50 2.07 -10.17
CA SER A 724 -26.07 2.52 -8.85
C SER A 724 -26.17 1.39 -7.81
N TYR A 725 -25.37 1.49 -6.76
CA TYR A 725 -25.57 0.73 -5.53
C TYR A 725 -26.54 1.45 -4.60
N PHE A 726 -27.24 0.71 -3.75
CA PHE A 726 -27.64 1.19 -2.43
C PHE A 726 -26.99 0.32 -1.35
N PHE A 727 -26.70 0.92 -0.20
CA PHE A 727 -26.12 0.23 0.94
C PHE A 727 -27.04 0.34 2.15
N THR A 728 -27.20 -0.78 2.87
CA THR A 728 -27.94 -0.89 4.12
C THR A 728 -27.13 -1.66 5.16
N ASP A 729 -27.43 -1.43 6.43
CA ASP A 729 -26.82 -2.13 7.55
C ASP A 729 -27.89 -2.53 8.59
N GLU A 730 -27.65 -2.26 9.84
CA GLU A 730 -28.46 -2.64 11.00
C GLU A 730 -29.90 -2.12 10.97
N ILE A 731 -30.84 -3.01 11.23
CA ILE A 731 -32.28 -2.73 11.41
C ILE A 731 -32.65 -3.08 12.84
N ARG A 732 -33.19 -2.09 13.57
CA ARG A 732 -33.52 -2.23 15.01
C ARG A 732 -34.97 -1.95 15.31
N LEU A 733 -35.55 -2.76 16.20
CA LEU A 733 -36.74 -2.40 16.96
C LEU A 733 -36.31 -1.57 18.17
N ILE A 734 -36.92 -0.39 18.33
CA ILE A 734 -36.68 0.55 19.40
C ILE A 734 -37.91 0.59 20.28
N ASP A 735 -37.73 0.30 21.59
CA ASP A 735 -38.73 0.31 22.66
C ASP A 735 -38.91 1.72 23.21
#